data_66d18c37d86fdb4dece0199eb022fcfd
#
_entry.id   66d18c37d86fdb4dece0199eb022fcfd
#
_cell.length_a   1.000
_cell.length_b   1.000
_cell.length_c   1.000
_cell.angle_alpha   90.00
_cell.angle_beta   90.00
_cell.angle_gamma   90.00
#
_symmetry.space_group_name_H-M   'P 1'
#
loop_
_entity.id
_entity.type
_entity.pdbx_description
1 polymer ?
#
loop_
_entity_poly.entity_id
_entity_poly.type
_entity_poly.pdbx_seq_one_letter_code
_entity_poly.pdbx_strand_id
1 'polypeptide(L)'
;MGRFNPPYLGAAYYPEVWPPEQVDEDVRLMVGAGLNVARLAEFAWSSLEPSEGRLELGWLRRVVDKLGEARIATIMCTPSCTPPAWLTEKYTEALVVDHRGIRAQHGSRRHVCPLNPVYRGLCGRITLELAETFGRDERVIGWQIDNEVRLWEGWGCYCAHCMRAFREGLRQQFRSIDKLNEAWGTNVWSQTYQSFDQIPAPRPAVCHHPSLLAAWMRFQNGSLVDYVRRQADILHRHVTQPVGTDMMPILEISYEQMHRSLDVVQYNHYDGVDNLWRQVFWMDYVRPVMKTPFWNTETSTCWNGGTSANGYREPGFCRANSWLPIALGGEANLYWLWRAHWSGQELMHGCVVSTCGRPMHIADEVREVSAGFSAAGDFINGTRPAAPGFAVHLSSLAWTHFKFQPVLPEFDYVNAMQENVYRPMMEAHLRADIVDPAAPLDGYRVVFSPLLPALDEGGLQDRLQKWIEGGGTWIAGPLTDIRTIEGTKPVCAPFKYLEDWAGVSCRYELPGAPRAFGVEWPDGRVWHGSVWYAGLEPGTAEARAVYEDGPLKGLAAVTETRVGAGRIVVLGTLPQPEELKRLLLGIAAEEGIYPAAEASPNVLVVPRKGPAGNGFIVVETQNEKGRLTLPAPAYNLLDCRAYSGQVEIQPYQVMVLRQ
;
A
#
# COMPACT_ATOMS: atom_id res chain seq x y z
N MET A 1 -25.48 18.04 -6.64
CA MET A 1 -24.46 17.93 -5.57
C MET A 1 -25.02 16.97 -4.53
N GLY A 2 -24.28 15.91 -4.18
CA GLY A 2 -24.72 14.90 -3.22
C GLY A 2 -24.99 15.52 -1.84
N ARG A 3 -25.81 14.83 -1.03
CA ARG A 3 -26.19 15.26 0.34
C ARG A 3 -24.97 15.27 1.29
N PHE A 4 -23.90 14.54 0.95
CA PHE A 4 -22.67 14.39 1.72
C PHE A 4 -21.45 14.72 0.87
N ASN A 5 -20.53 15.51 1.42
CA ASN A 5 -19.32 15.96 0.73
C ASN A 5 -18.07 15.66 1.57
N PRO A 6 -16.93 15.28 0.94
CA PRO A 6 -15.65 15.18 1.63
C PRO A 6 -15.17 16.57 2.12
N PRO A 7 -14.17 16.64 3.02
CA PRO A 7 -13.48 15.49 3.59
C PRO A 7 -14.34 14.72 4.59
N TYR A 8 -14.25 13.39 4.52
CA TYR A 8 -14.98 12.51 5.41
C TYR A 8 -14.14 12.19 6.66
N LEU A 9 -14.76 12.39 7.83
CA LEU A 9 -14.21 11.96 9.12
C LEU A 9 -15.18 10.99 9.77
N GLY A 10 -14.72 9.81 10.10
CA GLY A 10 -15.61 8.78 10.62
C GLY A 10 -14.93 7.69 11.44
N ALA A 11 -15.67 6.62 11.64
CA ALA A 11 -15.17 5.43 12.34
C ALA A 11 -15.88 4.16 11.87
N ALA A 12 -15.25 3.01 12.09
CA ALA A 12 -15.92 1.73 12.08
C ALA A 12 -16.92 1.64 13.24
N TYR A 13 -18.16 1.23 12.96
CA TYR A 13 -19.24 1.18 13.93
C TYR A 13 -19.98 -0.15 13.86
N TYR A 14 -20.17 -0.79 15.02
CA TYR A 14 -20.72 -2.13 15.18
C TYR A 14 -21.97 -2.13 16.04
N PRO A 15 -23.11 -1.57 15.55
CA PRO A 15 -24.35 -1.51 16.33
C PRO A 15 -24.93 -2.89 16.67
N GLU A 16 -24.60 -3.92 15.89
CA GLU A 16 -25.05 -5.30 16.09
C GLU A 16 -24.52 -5.98 17.36
N VAL A 17 -23.47 -5.44 17.98
CA VAL A 17 -22.90 -6.00 19.23
C VAL A 17 -23.44 -5.30 20.48
N TRP A 18 -24.33 -4.33 20.31
CA TRP A 18 -24.92 -3.53 21.38
C TRP A 18 -26.44 -3.66 21.42
N PRO A 19 -27.09 -3.38 22.57
CA PRO A 19 -28.53 -3.25 22.60
C PRO A 19 -29.03 -2.17 21.61
N PRO A 20 -30.17 -2.39 20.92
CA PRO A 20 -30.66 -1.46 19.88
C PRO A 20 -30.86 -0.02 20.36
N GLU A 21 -31.16 0.17 21.64
CA GLU A 21 -31.37 1.50 22.28
C GLU A 21 -30.07 2.32 22.32
N GLN A 22 -28.93 1.64 22.27
CA GLN A 22 -27.61 2.30 22.32
C GLN A 22 -27.30 3.10 21.05
N VAL A 23 -27.95 2.78 19.94
CA VAL A 23 -27.73 3.47 18.65
C VAL A 23 -28.03 4.96 18.74
N ASP A 24 -29.08 5.37 19.44
CA ASP A 24 -29.45 6.79 19.58
C ASP A 24 -28.38 7.58 20.33
N GLU A 25 -27.84 7.01 21.38
CA GLU A 25 -26.76 7.65 22.15
C GLU A 25 -25.45 7.68 21.35
N ASP A 26 -25.10 6.61 20.64
CA ASP A 26 -23.91 6.58 19.79
C ASP A 26 -23.99 7.62 18.66
N VAL A 27 -25.13 7.74 17.99
CA VAL A 27 -25.35 8.77 16.96
C VAL A 27 -25.24 10.18 17.54
N ARG A 28 -25.83 10.42 18.73
CA ARG A 28 -25.69 11.70 19.43
C ARG A 28 -24.23 12.04 19.73
N LEU A 29 -23.46 11.07 20.22
CA LEU A 29 -22.04 11.25 20.50
C LEU A 29 -21.20 11.44 19.23
N MET A 30 -21.50 10.73 18.13
CA MET A 30 -20.86 10.92 16.83
C MET A 30 -21.04 12.34 16.29
N VAL A 31 -22.29 12.87 16.38
CA VAL A 31 -22.58 14.26 16.02
C VAL A 31 -21.79 15.22 16.90
N GLY A 32 -21.72 14.98 18.21
CA GLY A 32 -20.94 15.77 19.16
C GLY A 32 -19.43 15.73 18.92
N ALA A 33 -18.91 14.64 18.34
CA ALA A 33 -17.53 14.52 17.90
C ALA A 33 -17.26 15.10 16.50
N GLY A 34 -18.33 15.46 15.76
CA GLY A 34 -18.26 16.00 14.42
C GLY A 34 -17.99 14.98 13.32
N LEU A 35 -18.31 13.70 13.57
CA LEU A 35 -18.20 12.67 12.53
C LEU A 35 -19.30 12.86 11.48
N ASN A 36 -18.97 12.63 10.22
CA ASN A 36 -19.89 12.74 9.09
C ASN A 36 -20.01 11.46 8.26
N VAL A 37 -19.32 10.38 8.64
CA VAL A 37 -19.41 9.06 8.02
C VAL A 37 -19.24 7.95 9.07
N ALA A 38 -19.94 6.81 8.86
CA ALA A 38 -19.77 5.58 9.61
C ALA A 38 -19.61 4.41 8.64
N ARG A 39 -18.69 3.49 8.94
CA ARG A 39 -18.50 2.24 8.21
C ARG A 39 -19.20 1.11 8.94
N LEU A 40 -20.03 0.33 8.22
CA LEU A 40 -20.97 -0.64 8.80
C LEU A 40 -20.87 -2.00 8.13
N ALA A 41 -21.14 -3.03 8.91
CA ALA A 41 -21.50 -4.38 8.50
C ALA A 41 -20.37 -5.32 8.07
N GLU A 42 -19.11 -4.95 8.07
CA GLU A 42 -17.99 -5.80 7.61
C GLU A 42 -17.85 -7.12 8.40
N PHE A 43 -18.33 -7.17 9.65
CA PHE A 43 -18.27 -8.36 10.51
C PHE A 43 -19.65 -8.89 10.90
N ALA A 44 -20.71 -8.42 10.26
CA ALA A 44 -22.10 -8.64 10.70
C ALA A 44 -22.79 -9.84 10.06
N TRP A 45 -22.11 -10.78 9.34
CA TRP A 45 -22.82 -11.81 8.58
C TRP A 45 -23.76 -12.65 9.44
N SER A 46 -23.36 -13.08 10.63
CA SER A 46 -24.21 -13.85 11.54
C SER A 46 -25.46 -13.10 12.03
N SER A 47 -25.39 -11.76 12.09
CA SER A 47 -26.53 -10.89 12.44
C SER A 47 -27.40 -10.55 11.24
N LEU A 48 -26.83 -10.54 10.02
CA LEU A 48 -27.55 -10.34 8.77
C LEU A 48 -28.25 -11.60 8.28
N GLU A 49 -27.66 -12.77 8.54
CA GLU A 49 -28.16 -14.08 8.16
C GLU A 49 -27.90 -15.09 9.29
N PRO A 50 -28.75 -15.11 10.34
CA PRO A 50 -28.60 -15.99 11.52
C PRO A 50 -28.65 -17.49 11.20
N SER A 51 -29.32 -17.87 10.13
CA SER A 51 -29.33 -19.21 9.55
C SER A 51 -29.44 -19.10 8.04
N GLU A 52 -28.98 -20.11 7.31
CA GLU A 52 -28.96 -20.10 5.86
C GLU A 52 -30.29 -19.74 5.23
N GLY A 53 -30.31 -18.67 4.43
CA GLY A 53 -31.49 -18.14 3.74
C GLY A 53 -32.43 -17.30 4.60
N ARG A 54 -32.18 -17.13 5.89
CA ARG A 54 -32.98 -16.29 6.77
C ARG A 54 -32.26 -14.92 6.93
N LEU A 55 -32.70 -13.94 6.16
CA LEU A 55 -32.13 -12.60 6.17
C LEU A 55 -32.84 -11.71 7.20
N GLU A 56 -32.05 -10.96 7.97
CA GLU A 56 -32.51 -9.99 8.98
C GLU A 56 -31.84 -8.62 8.77
N LEU A 57 -32.18 -7.94 7.68
CA LEU A 57 -31.60 -6.65 7.30
C LEU A 57 -32.29 -5.44 7.97
N GLY A 58 -33.43 -5.66 8.67
CA GLY A 58 -34.24 -4.58 9.23
C GLY A 58 -33.53 -3.76 10.31
N TRP A 59 -32.67 -4.37 11.12
CA TRP A 59 -31.88 -3.65 12.11
C TRP A 59 -30.86 -2.71 11.46
N LEU A 60 -30.16 -3.19 10.41
CA LEU A 60 -29.17 -2.38 9.70
C LEU A 60 -29.81 -1.19 8.99
N ARG A 61 -31.02 -1.38 8.39
CA ARG A 61 -31.79 -0.29 7.79
C ARG A 61 -32.11 0.78 8.82
N ARG A 62 -32.60 0.42 10.02
CA ARG A 62 -32.86 1.39 11.09
C ARG A 62 -31.62 2.18 11.49
N VAL A 63 -30.45 1.54 11.52
CA VAL A 63 -29.18 2.22 11.81
C VAL A 63 -28.82 3.22 10.71
N VAL A 64 -28.92 2.83 9.44
CA VAL A 64 -28.68 3.71 8.28
C VAL A 64 -29.67 4.90 8.29
N ASP A 65 -30.96 4.65 8.66
CA ASP A 65 -31.96 5.70 8.80
C ASP A 65 -31.55 6.72 9.87
N LYS A 66 -31.19 6.28 11.07
CA LYS A 66 -30.77 7.14 12.18
C LYS A 66 -29.49 7.96 11.87
N LEU A 67 -28.49 7.31 11.29
CA LEU A 67 -27.25 8.00 10.85
C LEU A 67 -27.59 9.08 9.80
N GLY A 68 -28.40 8.73 8.80
CA GLY A 68 -28.79 9.66 7.75
C GLY A 68 -29.61 10.86 8.24
N GLU A 69 -30.51 10.68 9.22
CA GLU A 69 -31.25 11.75 9.92
C GLU A 69 -30.27 12.70 10.62
N ALA A 70 -29.21 12.16 11.20
CA ALA A 70 -28.14 12.91 11.85
C ALA A 70 -27.10 13.49 10.86
N ARG A 71 -27.28 13.32 9.54
CA ARG A 71 -26.36 13.72 8.48
C ARG A 71 -24.99 13.01 8.54
N ILE A 72 -24.98 11.77 9.02
CA ILE A 72 -23.83 10.87 8.97
C ILE A 72 -24.05 9.91 7.81
N ALA A 73 -23.13 9.92 6.85
CA ALA A 73 -23.14 9.01 5.70
C ALA A 73 -22.73 7.58 6.10
N THR A 74 -23.03 6.62 5.26
CA THR A 74 -22.64 5.21 5.46
C THR A 74 -21.69 4.75 4.37
N ILE A 75 -20.59 4.10 4.77
CA ILE A 75 -19.84 3.17 3.92
C ILE A 75 -20.35 1.76 4.27
N MET A 76 -20.97 1.09 3.29
CA MET A 76 -21.56 -0.22 3.47
C MET A 76 -20.54 -1.31 3.13
N CYS A 77 -20.37 -2.29 4.01
CA CYS A 77 -19.40 -3.38 3.79
C CYS A 77 -20.10 -4.70 3.50
N THR A 78 -19.48 -5.53 2.65
CA THR A 78 -19.87 -6.95 2.53
C THR A 78 -19.22 -7.74 3.67
N PRO A 79 -19.97 -8.62 4.38
CA PRO A 79 -19.49 -9.25 5.59
C PRO A 79 -18.70 -10.55 5.34
N SER A 80 -18.13 -10.69 4.15
CA SER A 80 -17.56 -11.94 3.67
C SER A 80 -16.30 -12.38 4.40
N CYS A 81 -15.60 -11.49 5.12
CA CYS A 81 -14.44 -11.88 5.93
C CYS A 81 -14.80 -12.70 7.18
N THR A 82 -16.06 -12.64 7.67
CA THR A 82 -16.52 -13.31 8.90
C THR A 82 -17.70 -14.26 8.64
N PRO A 83 -17.47 -15.38 7.96
CA PRO A 83 -18.53 -16.34 7.65
C PRO A 83 -19.16 -16.90 8.94
N PRO A 84 -20.51 -17.05 9.01
CA PRO A 84 -21.21 -17.50 10.20
C PRO A 84 -20.98 -18.99 10.48
N ALA A 85 -21.21 -19.41 11.73
CA ALA A 85 -20.97 -20.79 12.18
C ALA A 85 -21.77 -21.83 11.40
N TRP A 86 -23.03 -21.54 11.03
CA TRP A 86 -23.85 -22.45 10.22
C TRP A 86 -23.20 -22.78 8.87
N LEU A 87 -22.46 -21.82 8.26
CA LEU A 87 -21.76 -22.02 6.99
C LEU A 87 -20.61 -23.01 7.16
N THR A 88 -19.78 -22.81 8.15
CA THR A 88 -18.59 -23.62 8.39
C THR A 88 -18.91 -25.00 8.94
N GLU A 89 -20.06 -25.15 9.64
CA GLU A 89 -20.58 -26.44 10.08
C GLU A 89 -21.11 -27.25 8.90
N LYS A 90 -21.98 -26.65 8.07
CA LYS A 90 -22.61 -27.32 6.94
C LYS A 90 -21.65 -27.60 5.78
N TYR A 91 -20.72 -26.70 5.52
CA TYR A 91 -19.80 -26.73 4.38
C TYR A 91 -18.35 -26.81 4.83
N THR A 92 -18.00 -27.85 5.57
CA THR A 92 -16.64 -28.02 6.14
C THR A 92 -15.53 -28.04 5.09
N GLU A 93 -15.83 -28.42 3.84
CA GLU A 93 -14.91 -28.37 2.71
C GLU A 93 -14.56 -26.94 2.28
N ALA A 94 -15.32 -25.96 2.72
CA ALA A 94 -15.01 -24.55 2.48
C ALA A 94 -13.88 -24.03 3.38
N LEU A 95 -13.60 -24.66 4.49
CA LEU A 95 -12.56 -24.27 5.42
C LEU A 95 -11.16 -24.37 4.79
N VAL A 96 -10.29 -23.40 5.12
CA VAL A 96 -8.88 -23.39 4.70
C VAL A 96 -8.18 -24.67 5.17
N VAL A 97 -7.31 -25.20 4.34
CA VAL A 97 -6.35 -26.24 4.72
C VAL A 97 -4.97 -25.60 4.75
N ASP A 98 -4.26 -25.71 5.87
CA ASP A 98 -2.93 -25.13 6.04
C ASP A 98 -1.83 -25.94 5.33
N HIS A 99 -0.61 -25.44 5.36
CA HIS A 99 0.56 -26.11 4.75
C HIS A 99 0.90 -27.47 5.37
N ARG A 100 0.39 -27.80 6.55
CA ARG A 100 0.55 -29.13 7.20
C ARG A 100 -0.54 -30.11 6.78
N GLY A 101 -1.56 -29.62 6.05
CA GLY A 101 -2.72 -30.39 5.66
C GLY A 101 -3.83 -30.40 6.70
N ILE A 102 -3.75 -29.54 7.72
CA ILE A 102 -4.75 -29.42 8.78
C ILE A 102 -5.83 -28.46 8.28
N ARG A 103 -7.08 -28.92 8.35
CA ARG A 103 -8.26 -28.10 8.06
C ARG A 103 -8.52 -27.15 9.22
N ALA A 104 -8.74 -25.87 8.92
CA ALA A 104 -9.15 -24.87 9.91
C ALA A 104 -10.49 -25.24 10.55
N GLN A 105 -10.77 -24.63 11.68
CA GLN A 105 -12.06 -24.69 12.34
C GLN A 105 -12.77 -23.34 12.21
N HIS A 106 -14.01 -23.26 12.65
CA HIS A 106 -14.71 -21.99 12.78
C HIS A 106 -13.91 -21.03 13.68
N GLY A 107 -13.77 -19.80 13.25
CA GLY A 107 -13.03 -18.76 13.94
C GLY A 107 -13.61 -17.38 13.63
N SER A 108 -12.87 -16.31 13.93
CA SER A 108 -13.34 -14.95 13.69
C SER A 108 -13.32 -14.58 12.21
N ARG A 109 -12.20 -14.73 11.55
CA ARG A 109 -12.03 -14.33 10.13
C ARG A 109 -10.95 -15.15 9.41
N ARG A 110 -10.96 -15.14 8.06
CA ARG A 110 -9.94 -15.74 7.18
C ARG A 110 -9.78 -17.26 7.30
N HIS A 111 -10.78 -17.95 7.85
CA HIS A 111 -10.75 -19.41 8.03
C HIS A 111 -11.42 -20.18 6.89
N VAL A 112 -11.90 -19.48 5.84
CA VAL A 112 -12.56 -20.08 4.68
C VAL A 112 -11.75 -19.83 3.41
N CYS A 113 -11.70 -20.83 2.52
CA CYS A 113 -10.94 -20.76 1.28
C CYS A 113 -11.64 -19.85 0.25
N PRO A 114 -10.98 -18.77 -0.22
CA PRO A 114 -11.57 -17.84 -1.18
C PRO A 114 -11.79 -18.44 -2.58
N LEU A 115 -11.27 -19.64 -2.86
CA LEU A 115 -11.50 -20.40 -4.10
C LEU A 115 -12.63 -21.41 -3.98
N ASN A 116 -13.16 -21.68 -2.78
CA ASN A 116 -14.24 -22.66 -2.62
C ASN A 116 -15.51 -22.16 -3.32
N PRO A 117 -16.12 -22.95 -4.24
CA PRO A 117 -17.26 -22.50 -5.05
C PRO A 117 -18.52 -22.26 -4.22
N VAL A 118 -18.74 -23.05 -3.15
CA VAL A 118 -19.90 -22.86 -2.26
C VAL A 118 -19.76 -21.55 -1.50
N TYR A 119 -18.61 -21.31 -0.91
CA TYR A 119 -18.35 -20.06 -0.20
C TYR A 119 -18.49 -18.84 -1.12
N ARG A 120 -17.92 -18.89 -2.32
CA ARG A 120 -18.09 -17.84 -3.34
C ARG A 120 -19.54 -17.58 -3.71
N GLY A 121 -20.34 -18.65 -3.82
CA GLY A 121 -21.78 -18.54 -4.07
C GLY A 121 -22.52 -17.84 -2.92
N LEU A 122 -22.19 -18.20 -1.69
CA LEU A 122 -22.78 -17.58 -0.49
C LEU A 122 -22.35 -16.12 -0.31
N CYS A 123 -21.08 -15.79 -0.55
CA CYS A 123 -20.61 -14.40 -0.59
C CYS A 123 -21.36 -13.58 -1.65
N GLY A 124 -21.52 -14.13 -2.85
CA GLY A 124 -22.26 -13.47 -3.92
C GLY A 124 -23.71 -13.22 -3.56
N ARG A 125 -24.37 -14.17 -2.88
CA ARG A 125 -25.75 -14.03 -2.43
C ARG A 125 -25.90 -12.91 -1.39
N ILE A 126 -25.13 -12.93 -0.30
CA ILE A 126 -25.24 -11.87 0.73
C ILE A 126 -24.86 -10.49 0.17
N THR A 127 -23.87 -10.42 -0.74
CA THR A 127 -23.52 -9.19 -1.44
C THR A 127 -24.69 -8.65 -2.27
N LEU A 128 -25.39 -9.52 -3.01
CA LEU A 128 -26.58 -9.17 -3.80
C LEU A 128 -27.70 -8.62 -2.90
N GLU A 129 -28.02 -9.30 -1.82
CA GLU A 129 -29.08 -8.90 -0.88
C GLU A 129 -28.81 -7.50 -0.27
N LEU A 130 -27.56 -7.23 0.11
CA LEU A 130 -27.16 -5.92 0.59
C LEU A 130 -27.25 -4.85 -0.52
N ALA A 131 -26.79 -5.17 -1.74
CA ALA A 131 -26.85 -4.29 -2.88
C ALA A 131 -28.28 -3.95 -3.32
N GLU A 132 -29.20 -4.92 -3.34
CA GLU A 132 -30.62 -4.69 -3.63
C GLU A 132 -31.31 -3.86 -2.54
N THR A 133 -30.89 -4.05 -1.28
CA THR A 133 -31.47 -3.35 -0.13
C THR A 133 -30.98 -1.90 -0.01
N PHE A 134 -29.70 -1.62 -0.24
CA PHE A 134 -29.06 -0.35 0.06
C PHE A 134 -28.43 0.34 -1.16
N GLY A 135 -28.33 -0.32 -2.31
CA GLY A 135 -27.60 0.20 -3.46
C GLY A 135 -28.15 1.48 -4.08
N ARG A 136 -29.42 1.81 -3.82
CA ARG A 136 -30.06 3.05 -4.25
C ARG A 136 -30.26 4.07 -3.13
N ASP A 137 -29.74 3.77 -1.94
CA ASP A 137 -29.86 4.66 -0.80
C ASP A 137 -28.79 5.76 -0.89
N GLU A 138 -29.22 7.02 -1.05
CA GLU A 138 -28.32 8.17 -1.18
C GLU A 138 -27.48 8.46 0.07
N ARG A 139 -27.80 7.81 1.19
CA ARG A 139 -27.04 7.90 2.44
C ARG A 139 -25.81 6.98 2.43
N VAL A 140 -25.80 5.96 1.58
CA VAL A 140 -24.65 5.12 1.32
C VAL A 140 -23.77 5.83 0.29
N ILE A 141 -22.56 6.23 0.68
CA ILE A 141 -21.63 6.97 -0.18
C ILE A 141 -20.60 6.09 -0.86
N GLY A 142 -20.48 4.83 -0.45
CA GLY A 142 -19.55 3.87 -1.03
C GLY A 142 -19.69 2.49 -0.42
N TRP A 143 -19.01 1.54 -1.05
CA TRP A 143 -19.02 0.13 -0.67
C TRP A 143 -17.61 -0.37 -0.39
N GLN A 144 -17.48 -1.20 0.64
CA GLN A 144 -16.26 -1.94 0.93
C GLN A 144 -16.52 -3.44 0.79
N ILE A 145 -15.71 -4.11 -0.02
CA ILE A 145 -15.76 -5.57 -0.16
C ILE A 145 -14.82 -6.17 0.86
N ASP A 146 -15.35 -7.09 1.70
CA ASP A 146 -14.54 -7.82 2.68
C ASP A 146 -13.80 -6.89 3.66
N ASN A 147 -12.82 -7.40 4.38
CA ASN A 147 -11.95 -6.61 5.25
C ASN A 147 -10.53 -7.17 5.27
N GLU A 148 -9.54 -6.31 4.96
CA GLU A 148 -8.12 -6.65 4.99
C GLU A 148 -7.82 -7.96 4.24
N VAL A 149 -8.22 -8.02 2.98
CA VAL A 149 -8.04 -9.20 2.14
C VAL A 149 -6.56 -9.57 2.05
N ARG A 150 -6.20 -10.74 2.57
CA ARG A 150 -4.83 -11.24 2.56
C ARG A 150 -4.77 -12.75 2.58
N LEU A 151 -3.57 -13.29 2.36
CA LEU A 151 -3.33 -14.71 2.46
C LEU A 151 -3.45 -15.21 3.91
N TRP A 152 -3.89 -16.47 4.03
CA TRP A 152 -3.78 -17.19 5.29
C TRP A 152 -2.30 -17.40 5.67
N GLU A 153 -2.04 -17.57 6.96
CA GLU A 153 -0.70 -17.91 7.45
C GLU A 153 -0.09 -19.09 6.68
N GLY A 154 1.21 -19.05 6.41
CA GLY A 154 1.93 -20.10 5.71
C GLY A 154 1.66 -20.18 4.21
N TRP A 155 1.40 -19.03 3.55
CA TRP A 155 1.35 -18.89 2.08
C TRP A 155 0.05 -19.32 1.41
N GLY A 156 -1.09 -19.28 2.10
CA GLY A 156 -2.41 -19.47 1.52
C GLY A 156 -3.06 -20.81 1.81
N CYS A 157 -4.06 -21.21 0.98
CA CYS A 157 -4.87 -22.41 1.17
C CYS A 157 -4.37 -23.59 0.34
N TYR A 158 -4.21 -24.74 0.99
CA TYR A 158 -3.73 -26.00 0.40
C TYR A 158 -4.84 -27.04 0.14
N CYS A 159 -6.10 -26.63 0.07
CA CYS A 159 -7.20 -27.53 -0.21
C CYS A 159 -7.17 -28.08 -1.65
N ALA A 160 -7.94 -29.14 -1.91
CA ALA A 160 -7.98 -29.77 -3.24
C ALA A 160 -8.41 -28.81 -4.37
N HIS A 161 -9.25 -27.80 -4.07
CA HIS A 161 -9.63 -26.78 -5.06
C HIS A 161 -8.43 -25.91 -5.46
N CYS A 162 -7.66 -25.44 -4.48
CA CYS A 162 -6.46 -24.63 -4.74
C CYS A 162 -5.42 -25.42 -5.53
N MET A 163 -5.19 -26.68 -5.17
CA MET A 163 -4.25 -27.55 -5.90
C MET A 163 -4.62 -27.75 -7.36
N ARG A 164 -5.91 -28.05 -7.63
CA ARG A 164 -6.36 -28.22 -9.02
C ARG A 164 -6.26 -26.91 -9.80
N ALA A 165 -6.72 -25.80 -9.24
CA ALA A 165 -6.70 -24.50 -9.88
C ALA A 165 -5.25 -24.02 -10.15
N PHE A 166 -4.32 -24.26 -9.23
CA PHE A 166 -2.90 -23.95 -9.41
C PHE A 166 -2.31 -24.70 -10.61
N ARG A 167 -2.46 -26.03 -10.65
CA ARG A 167 -1.95 -26.86 -11.75
C ARG A 167 -2.58 -26.47 -13.08
N GLU A 168 -3.87 -26.17 -13.08
CA GLU A 168 -4.57 -25.73 -14.29
C GLU A 168 -4.06 -24.36 -14.77
N GLY A 169 -3.84 -23.42 -13.87
CA GLY A 169 -3.21 -22.14 -14.20
C GLY A 169 -1.83 -22.32 -14.83
N LEU A 170 -0.99 -23.21 -14.30
CA LEU A 170 0.30 -23.54 -14.89
C LEU A 170 0.19 -24.17 -16.28
N ARG A 171 -0.78 -25.08 -16.51
CA ARG A 171 -1.06 -25.63 -17.85
C ARG A 171 -1.43 -24.54 -18.85
N GLN A 172 -2.26 -23.60 -18.45
CA GLN A 172 -2.68 -22.48 -19.30
C GLN A 172 -1.53 -21.53 -19.60
N GLN A 173 -0.67 -21.26 -18.64
CA GLN A 173 0.50 -20.37 -18.79
C GLN A 173 1.56 -20.97 -19.69
N PHE A 174 2.02 -22.19 -19.40
CA PHE A 174 3.19 -22.80 -20.04
C PHE A 174 2.85 -23.68 -21.25
N ARG A 175 1.60 -24.16 -21.36
CA ARG A 175 1.12 -25.04 -22.43
C ARG A 175 1.73 -26.45 -22.48
N SER A 176 3.02 -26.62 -22.12
CA SER A 176 3.67 -27.92 -21.99
C SER A 176 4.54 -27.95 -20.73
N ILE A 177 4.76 -29.17 -20.22
CA ILE A 177 5.60 -29.35 -19.03
C ILE A 177 7.07 -29.03 -19.33
N ASP A 178 7.53 -29.29 -20.58
CA ASP A 178 8.89 -28.98 -20.99
C ASP A 178 9.18 -27.48 -20.95
N LYS A 179 8.23 -26.64 -21.41
CA LYS A 179 8.35 -25.19 -21.34
C LYS A 179 8.39 -24.68 -19.89
N LEU A 180 7.63 -25.28 -18.99
CA LEU A 180 7.70 -24.96 -17.57
C LEU A 180 9.08 -25.34 -17.01
N ASN A 181 9.55 -26.58 -17.29
CA ASN A 181 10.85 -27.05 -16.84
C ASN A 181 12.00 -26.16 -17.34
N GLU A 182 11.95 -25.74 -18.60
CA GLU A 182 12.89 -24.80 -19.20
C GLU A 182 12.87 -23.44 -18.48
N ALA A 183 11.68 -22.83 -18.35
CA ALA A 183 11.52 -21.51 -17.73
C ALA A 183 11.95 -21.48 -16.25
N TRP A 184 11.73 -22.58 -15.52
CA TRP A 184 12.13 -22.70 -14.12
C TRP A 184 13.55 -23.23 -13.92
N GLY A 185 14.16 -23.85 -14.95
CA GLY A 185 15.47 -24.50 -14.82
C GLY A 185 15.45 -25.70 -13.87
N THR A 186 14.40 -26.52 -13.94
CA THR A 186 14.11 -27.58 -12.97
C THR A 186 15.11 -28.76 -12.97
N ASN A 187 16.02 -28.83 -13.94
CA ASN A 187 17.10 -29.78 -13.96
C ASN A 187 18.15 -29.57 -12.84
N VAL A 188 18.17 -28.36 -12.24
CA VAL A 188 18.98 -28.08 -11.06
C VAL A 188 18.42 -28.87 -9.86
N TRP A 189 19.30 -29.71 -9.26
CA TRP A 189 18.96 -30.61 -8.15
C TRP A 189 17.85 -31.62 -8.47
N SER A 190 17.74 -32.05 -9.74
CA SER A 190 16.78 -33.09 -10.17
C SER A 190 15.32 -32.79 -9.87
N GLN A 191 14.90 -31.57 -10.07
CA GLN A 191 13.52 -31.13 -9.79
C GLN A 191 12.60 -31.14 -11.03
N THR A 192 13.03 -31.79 -12.12
CA THR A 192 12.30 -31.86 -13.40
C THR A 192 11.02 -32.66 -13.30
N TYR A 193 9.91 -32.06 -13.74
CA TYR A 193 8.60 -32.70 -13.78
C TYR A 193 8.33 -33.34 -15.15
N GLN A 194 7.63 -34.50 -15.17
CA GLN A 194 7.16 -35.16 -16.38
C GLN A 194 5.69 -34.80 -16.69
N SER A 195 4.95 -34.29 -15.72
CA SER A 195 3.59 -33.81 -15.89
C SER A 195 3.24 -32.71 -14.89
N PHE A 196 2.26 -31.87 -15.22
CA PHE A 196 1.75 -30.86 -14.28
C PHE A 196 1.18 -31.47 -12.99
N ASP A 197 0.72 -32.74 -13.03
CA ASP A 197 0.16 -33.39 -11.86
C ASP A 197 1.19 -33.75 -10.78
N GLN A 198 2.48 -33.79 -11.15
CA GLN A 198 3.58 -33.98 -10.21
C GLN A 198 3.93 -32.70 -9.44
N ILE A 199 3.51 -31.51 -9.92
CA ILE A 199 3.85 -30.24 -9.28
C ILE A 199 3.12 -30.14 -7.93
N PRO A 200 3.85 -30.04 -6.79
CA PRO A 200 3.24 -29.95 -5.47
C PRO A 200 2.78 -28.52 -5.14
N ALA A 201 1.89 -28.37 -4.17
CA ALA A 201 1.82 -27.11 -3.42
C ALA A 201 3.05 -27.02 -2.50
N PRO A 202 3.83 -25.94 -2.57
CA PRO A 202 5.06 -25.84 -1.79
C PRO A 202 4.75 -25.68 -0.29
N ARG A 203 5.49 -26.40 0.55
CA ARG A 203 5.32 -26.37 2.00
C ARG A 203 6.59 -25.85 2.68
N PRO A 204 6.52 -25.04 3.74
CA PRO A 204 7.69 -24.48 4.42
C PRO A 204 8.71 -25.52 4.93
N ALA A 205 8.26 -26.74 5.20
CA ALA A 205 9.11 -27.82 5.70
C ALA A 205 10.00 -28.47 4.65
N VAL A 206 9.89 -28.08 3.36
CA VAL A 206 10.63 -28.68 2.24
C VAL A 206 11.39 -27.59 1.50
N CYS A 207 12.63 -27.86 1.10
CA CYS A 207 13.39 -26.98 0.22
C CYS A 207 12.84 -27.08 -1.20
N HIS A 208 11.95 -26.20 -1.56
CA HIS A 208 11.33 -26.14 -2.88
C HIS A 208 12.10 -25.23 -3.84
N HIS A 209 11.91 -25.48 -5.14
CA HIS A 209 12.40 -24.59 -6.19
C HIS A 209 11.82 -23.17 -6.02
N PRO A 210 12.65 -22.10 -6.07
CA PRO A 210 12.16 -20.73 -5.90
C PRO A 210 11.08 -20.30 -6.88
N SER A 211 11.16 -20.78 -8.13
CA SER A 211 10.11 -20.50 -9.14
C SER A 211 8.77 -21.12 -8.77
N LEU A 212 8.76 -22.31 -8.16
CA LEU A 212 7.53 -22.92 -7.62
C LEU A 212 6.93 -22.06 -6.49
N LEU A 213 7.77 -21.56 -5.58
CA LEU A 213 7.34 -20.69 -4.49
C LEU A 213 6.73 -19.39 -5.02
N ALA A 214 7.42 -18.75 -5.97
CA ALA A 214 6.93 -17.52 -6.60
C ALA A 214 5.64 -17.75 -7.38
N ALA A 215 5.55 -18.85 -8.15
CA ALA A 215 4.33 -19.19 -8.88
C ALA A 215 3.14 -19.47 -7.94
N TRP A 216 3.38 -20.15 -6.81
CA TRP A 216 2.36 -20.39 -5.80
C TRP A 216 1.84 -19.10 -5.17
N MET A 217 2.72 -18.16 -4.82
CA MET A 217 2.32 -16.86 -4.27
C MET A 217 1.52 -16.05 -5.29
N ARG A 218 1.97 -15.97 -6.54
CA ARG A 218 1.20 -15.32 -7.62
C ARG A 218 -0.19 -15.94 -7.80
N PHE A 219 -0.30 -17.28 -7.74
CA PHE A 219 -1.57 -17.97 -7.82
C PHE A 219 -2.50 -17.62 -6.65
N GLN A 220 -2.01 -17.66 -5.41
CA GLN A 220 -2.79 -17.33 -4.23
C GLN A 220 -3.26 -15.85 -4.27
N ASN A 221 -2.38 -14.94 -4.65
CA ASN A 221 -2.70 -13.52 -4.82
C ASN A 221 -3.77 -13.31 -5.90
N GLY A 222 -3.60 -13.92 -7.06
CA GLY A 222 -4.59 -13.87 -8.14
C GLY A 222 -5.97 -14.44 -7.71
N SER A 223 -5.96 -15.42 -6.80
CA SER A 223 -7.19 -15.99 -6.23
C SER A 223 -7.95 -15.00 -5.36
N LEU A 224 -7.25 -14.18 -4.59
CA LEU A 224 -7.84 -13.12 -3.77
C LEU A 224 -8.36 -11.97 -4.65
N VAL A 225 -7.61 -11.58 -5.66
CA VAL A 225 -8.06 -10.59 -6.66
C VAL A 225 -9.35 -11.05 -7.34
N ASP A 226 -9.43 -12.31 -7.80
CA ASP A 226 -10.64 -12.87 -8.42
C ASP A 226 -11.82 -12.96 -7.42
N TYR A 227 -11.53 -13.24 -6.16
CA TYR A 227 -12.54 -13.28 -5.09
C TYR A 227 -13.19 -11.90 -4.86
N VAL A 228 -12.40 -10.84 -4.78
CA VAL A 228 -12.89 -9.47 -4.64
C VAL A 228 -13.62 -9.03 -5.91
N ARG A 229 -13.05 -9.28 -7.10
CA ARG A 229 -13.65 -8.94 -8.39
C ARG A 229 -15.06 -9.50 -8.55
N ARG A 230 -15.32 -10.74 -8.13
CA ARG A 230 -16.66 -11.37 -8.23
C ARG A 230 -17.72 -10.63 -7.41
N GLN A 231 -17.37 -10.12 -6.24
CA GLN A 231 -18.27 -9.31 -5.42
C GLN A 231 -18.44 -7.91 -6.05
N ALA A 232 -17.37 -7.31 -6.55
CA ALA A 232 -17.41 -6.05 -7.28
C ALA A 232 -18.33 -6.12 -8.51
N ASP A 233 -18.23 -7.21 -9.31
CA ASP A 233 -19.11 -7.45 -10.47
C ASP A 233 -20.60 -7.51 -10.08
N ILE A 234 -20.95 -7.97 -8.89
CA ILE A 234 -22.32 -7.95 -8.37
C ILE A 234 -22.72 -6.53 -7.98
N LEU A 235 -21.89 -5.86 -7.17
CA LEU A 235 -22.17 -4.49 -6.74
C LEU A 235 -22.35 -3.55 -7.92
N HIS A 236 -21.46 -3.54 -8.90
CA HIS A 236 -21.53 -2.66 -10.09
C HIS A 236 -22.83 -2.80 -10.91
N ARG A 237 -23.53 -3.93 -10.80
CA ARG A 237 -24.85 -4.10 -11.46
C ARG A 237 -26.00 -3.48 -10.68
N HIS A 238 -25.83 -3.20 -9.39
CA HIS A 238 -26.92 -2.79 -8.50
C HIS A 238 -26.70 -1.44 -7.83
N VAL A 239 -25.45 -0.94 -7.77
CA VAL A 239 -25.11 0.30 -7.06
C VAL A 239 -24.50 1.33 -8.02
N THR A 240 -24.54 2.61 -7.64
CA THR A 240 -23.91 3.72 -8.37
C THR A 240 -22.76 4.35 -7.59
N GLN A 241 -22.65 4.01 -6.33
CA GLN A 241 -21.60 4.49 -5.43
C GLN A 241 -20.28 3.75 -5.72
N PRO A 242 -19.12 4.38 -5.44
CA PRO A 242 -17.84 3.74 -5.64
C PRO A 242 -17.67 2.49 -4.78
N VAL A 243 -17.05 1.47 -5.37
CA VAL A 243 -16.75 0.17 -4.75
C VAL A 243 -15.26 0.05 -4.53
N GLY A 244 -14.84 -0.30 -3.31
CA GLY A 244 -13.46 -0.55 -2.93
C GLY A 244 -13.31 -1.81 -2.10
N THR A 245 -12.10 -2.06 -1.65
CA THR A 245 -11.76 -3.07 -0.63
C THR A 245 -10.69 -2.51 0.28
N ASP A 246 -10.80 -2.77 1.57
CA ASP A 246 -9.84 -2.28 2.55
C ASP A 246 -8.52 -3.05 2.47
N MET A 247 -7.45 -2.35 2.09
CA MET A 247 -6.12 -2.92 1.88
C MET A 247 -5.20 -2.56 3.05
N MET A 248 -4.32 -3.50 3.39
CA MET A 248 -3.27 -3.31 4.41
C MET A 248 -1.96 -2.83 3.79
N PRO A 249 -1.04 -2.22 4.57
CA PRO A 249 0.29 -1.81 4.11
C PRO A 249 1.22 -3.03 3.92
N ILE A 250 0.88 -3.89 2.97
CA ILE A 250 1.60 -5.12 2.63
C ILE A 250 1.80 -5.24 1.12
N LEU A 251 2.82 -5.98 0.70
CA LEU A 251 3.11 -6.30 -0.71
C LEU A 251 2.78 -7.74 -1.10
N GLU A 252 2.07 -8.48 -0.26
CA GLU A 252 1.61 -9.84 -0.60
C GLU A 252 0.71 -9.82 -1.83
N ILE A 253 -0.03 -8.73 -2.04
CA ILE A 253 -0.94 -8.52 -3.17
C ILE A 253 -0.56 -7.21 -3.86
N SER A 254 -0.48 -7.20 -5.20
CA SER A 254 -0.34 -5.97 -5.97
C SER A 254 -1.61 -5.13 -5.87
N TYR A 255 -1.49 -3.89 -5.40
CA TYR A 255 -2.60 -2.92 -5.37
C TYR A 255 -3.11 -2.61 -6.78
N GLU A 256 -2.20 -2.49 -7.75
CA GLU A 256 -2.55 -2.27 -9.16
C GLU A 256 -3.45 -3.40 -9.69
N GLN A 257 -3.14 -4.66 -9.39
CA GLN A 257 -3.97 -5.79 -9.83
C GLN A 257 -5.30 -5.83 -9.09
N MET A 258 -5.32 -5.57 -7.79
CA MET A 258 -6.53 -5.59 -6.97
C MET A 258 -7.53 -4.53 -7.45
N HIS A 259 -7.07 -3.33 -7.78
CA HIS A 259 -7.95 -2.20 -8.09
C HIS A 259 -8.41 -2.10 -9.54
N ARG A 260 -8.01 -3.04 -10.43
CA ARG A 260 -8.50 -3.07 -11.83
C ARG A 260 -10.02 -3.20 -11.97
N SER A 261 -10.68 -3.74 -10.97
CA SER A 261 -12.14 -3.92 -10.93
C SER A 261 -12.82 -3.14 -9.82
N LEU A 262 -12.17 -2.12 -9.29
CA LEU A 262 -12.66 -1.28 -8.20
C LEU A 262 -12.67 0.19 -8.64
N ASP A 263 -13.40 1.05 -7.91
CA ASP A 263 -13.60 2.46 -8.24
C ASP A 263 -12.82 3.39 -7.31
N VAL A 264 -12.45 2.92 -6.13
CA VAL A 264 -11.75 3.69 -5.11
C VAL A 264 -10.75 2.80 -4.36
N VAL A 265 -9.57 3.32 -4.08
CA VAL A 265 -8.64 2.66 -3.16
C VAL A 265 -9.10 2.93 -1.75
N GLN A 266 -9.39 1.86 -1.01
CA GLN A 266 -9.59 1.91 0.43
C GLN A 266 -8.37 1.28 1.10
N TYR A 267 -7.91 1.89 2.16
CA TYR A 267 -6.62 1.57 2.75
C TYR A 267 -6.67 1.76 4.25
N ASN A 268 -6.04 0.89 5.01
CA ASN A 268 -5.84 1.05 6.43
C ASN A 268 -4.36 1.20 6.78
N HIS A 269 -4.06 1.78 7.94
CA HIS A 269 -2.70 1.83 8.45
C HIS A 269 -2.66 1.94 9.97
N TYR A 270 -1.80 1.15 10.56
CA TYR A 270 -1.55 1.13 12.00
C TYR A 270 -0.06 1.22 12.34
N ASP A 271 0.80 1.27 11.32
CA ASP A 271 2.25 1.41 11.48
C ASP A 271 2.65 2.79 11.99
N GLY A 272 3.88 2.92 12.42
CA GLY A 272 4.47 4.19 12.75
C GLY A 272 4.00 4.76 14.08
N VAL A 273 3.88 3.90 15.07
CA VAL A 273 3.57 4.26 16.46
C VAL A 273 4.32 5.48 16.96
N ASP A 274 5.60 5.53 16.66
CA ASP A 274 6.50 6.61 17.05
C ASP A 274 6.93 7.46 15.84
N ASN A 275 6.34 7.20 14.63
CA ASN A 275 6.91 7.70 13.40
C ASN A 275 5.92 7.67 12.22
N LEU A 276 5.14 8.72 12.06
CA LEU A 276 4.15 8.83 11.00
C LEU A 276 4.73 8.85 9.57
N TRP A 277 6.03 9.07 9.39
CA TRP A 277 6.67 9.12 8.08
C TRP A 277 6.57 7.79 7.31
N ARG A 278 6.53 6.64 7.99
CA ARG A 278 6.33 5.33 7.33
C ARG A 278 4.97 5.23 6.66
N GLN A 279 3.97 5.88 7.22
CA GLN A 279 2.64 5.93 6.62
C GLN A 279 2.63 6.80 5.36
N VAL A 280 3.46 7.84 5.31
CA VAL A 280 3.61 8.67 4.09
C VAL A 280 4.09 7.83 2.92
N PHE A 281 5.03 6.88 3.13
CA PHE A 281 5.47 5.93 2.12
C PHE A 281 4.30 5.14 1.51
N TRP A 282 3.44 4.57 2.35
CA TRP A 282 2.30 3.79 1.88
C TRP A 282 1.24 4.65 1.20
N MET A 283 1.01 5.86 1.68
CA MET A 283 0.06 6.78 1.04
C MET A 283 0.56 7.29 -0.31
N ASP A 284 1.87 7.49 -0.48
CA ASP A 284 2.48 7.79 -1.77
C ASP A 284 2.45 6.59 -2.74
N TYR A 285 2.34 5.35 -2.22
CA TYR A 285 2.06 4.15 -3.02
C TYR A 285 0.57 4.01 -3.38
N VAL A 286 -0.33 4.32 -2.44
CA VAL A 286 -1.78 4.20 -2.64
C VAL A 286 -2.32 5.27 -3.61
N ARG A 287 -1.84 6.51 -3.49
CA ARG A 287 -2.32 7.65 -4.28
C ARG A 287 -2.29 7.44 -5.80
N PRO A 288 -1.20 6.95 -6.42
CA PRO A 288 -1.12 6.81 -7.87
C PRO A 288 -1.85 5.59 -8.44
N VAL A 289 -2.33 4.65 -7.61
CA VAL A 289 -3.03 3.44 -8.07
C VAL A 289 -4.29 3.80 -8.87
N MET A 290 -5.00 4.84 -8.44
CA MET A 290 -6.19 5.33 -9.13
C MET A 290 -6.16 6.85 -9.28
N LYS A 291 -6.90 7.38 -10.27
CA LYS A 291 -7.02 8.85 -10.48
C LYS A 291 -7.99 9.50 -9.49
N THR A 292 -8.80 8.71 -8.79
CA THR A 292 -9.73 9.17 -7.76
C THR A 292 -9.01 9.31 -6.42
N PRO A 293 -9.43 10.24 -5.53
CA PRO A 293 -8.92 10.28 -4.17
C PRO A 293 -9.13 8.95 -3.45
N PHE A 294 -8.14 8.51 -2.69
CA PHE A 294 -8.25 7.30 -1.87
C PHE A 294 -8.97 7.58 -0.54
N TRP A 295 -9.45 6.53 0.11
CA TRP A 295 -10.07 6.59 1.43
C TRP A 295 -9.20 5.83 2.44
N ASN A 296 -8.82 6.49 3.51
CA ASN A 296 -8.27 5.82 4.67
C ASN A 296 -9.44 5.31 5.52
N THR A 297 -9.71 4.01 5.45
CA THR A 297 -10.90 3.38 6.04
C THR A 297 -10.67 2.82 7.43
N GLU A 298 -9.39 2.72 7.86
CA GLU A 298 -9.03 2.42 9.25
C GLU A 298 -7.73 3.09 9.65
N THR A 299 -7.70 3.63 10.86
CA THR A 299 -6.47 4.05 11.55
C THR A 299 -6.66 4.12 13.04
N SER A 300 -5.55 4.10 13.80
CA SER A 300 -5.62 4.23 15.24
C SER A 300 -6.04 5.61 15.70
N THR A 301 -6.72 5.66 16.84
CA THR A 301 -7.08 6.88 17.56
C THR A 301 -5.99 7.28 18.57
N CYS A 302 -5.75 6.42 19.56
CA CYS A 302 -4.89 6.71 20.72
C CYS A 302 -3.88 5.61 21.04
N TRP A 303 -4.16 4.36 20.73
CA TRP A 303 -3.25 3.22 20.69
C TRP A 303 -3.85 2.09 19.89
N ASN A 304 -3.00 1.17 19.43
CA ASN A 304 -3.43 -0.08 18.83
C ASN A 304 -3.51 -1.16 19.89
N GLY A 305 -4.29 -2.20 19.63
CA GLY A 305 -4.34 -3.36 20.51
C GLY A 305 -5.20 -4.46 19.92
N GLY A 306 -4.88 -5.68 20.29
CA GLY A 306 -5.69 -6.85 20.07
C GLY A 306 -5.90 -7.47 21.43
N THR A 307 -5.16 -8.56 21.70
CA THR A 307 -5.08 -9.17 23.04
C THR A 307 -4.21 -8.38 24.02
N SER A 308 -3.36 -7.47 23.52
CA SER A 308 -2.54 -6.55 24.30
C SER A 308 -2.51 -5.17 23.63
N ALA A 309 -2.34 -4.11 24.41
CA ALA A 309 -2.20 -2.75 23.88
C ALA A 309 -0.76 -2.44 23.50
N ASN A 310 -0.58 -1.66 22.41
CA ASN A 310 0.74 -1.28 21.87
C ASN A 310 1.25 0.07 22.38
N GLY A 311 0.83 0.49 23.57
CA GLY A 311 1.28 1.71 24.17
C GLY A 311 0.50 2.96 23.77
N TYR A 312 0.58 3.94 24.62
CA TYR A 312 -0.08 5.23 24.52
C TYR A 312 0.53 6.11 23.42
N ARG A 313 -0.29 6.95 22.81
CA ARG A 313 0.13 7.99 21.86
C ARG A 313 0.11 9.35 22.52
N GLU A 314 1.14 10.15 22.28
CA GLU A 314 1.23 11.51 22.79
C GLU A 314 0.13 12.42 22.20
N PRO A 315 -0.29 13.46 22.96
CA PRO A 315 -1.27 14.43 22.46
C PRO A 315 -0.84 15.08 21.15
N GLY A 316 -1.78 15.24 20.24
CA GLY A 316 -1.56 15.74 18.86
C GLY A 316 -1.32 14.63 17.84
N PHE A 317 -0.97 13.40 18.26
CA PHE A 317 -0.81 12.27 17.34
C PHE A 317 -2.08 12.02 16.53
N CYS A 318 -3.23 11.95 17.18
CA CYS A 318 -4.52 11.70 16.50
C CYS A 318 -4.78 12.75 15.43
N ARG A 319 -4.52 14.02 15.72
CA ARG A 319 -4.64 15.13 14.77
C ARG A 319 -3.70 14.95 13.57
N ALA A 320 -2.39 14.80 13.81
CA ALA A 320 -1.41 14.64 12.73
C ALA A 320 -1.73 13.41 11.86
N ASN A 321 -2.00 12.26 12.50
CA ASN A 321 -2.37 11.01 11.85
C ASN A 321 -3.62 11.15 10.97
N SER A 322 -4.64 11.89 11.42
CA SER A 322 -5.89 12.12 10.67
C SER A 322 -5.71 13.04 9.45
N TRP A 323 -4.75 13.95 9.50
CA TRP A 323 -4.47 14.87 8.40
C TRP A 323 -3.56 14.30 7.32
N LEU A 324 -2.77 13.26 7.61
CA LEU A 324 -1.88 12.65 6.62
C LEU A 324 -2.60 12.18 5.35
N PRO A 325 -3.67 11.36 5.42
CA PRO A 325 -4.37 10.93 4.21
C PRO A 325 -4.92 12.11 3.42
N ILE A 326 -5.48 13.12 4.07
CA ILE A 326 -6.03 14.32 3.41
C ILE A 326 -4.92 15.16 2.76
N ALA A 327 -3.80 15.34 3.44
CA ALA A 327 -2.64 16.02 2.89
C ALA A 327 -2.15 15.34 1.60
N LEU A 328 -2.09 14.01 1.60
CA LEU A 328 -1.53 13.19 0.53
C LEU A 328 -2.53 12.84 -0.59
N GLY A 329 -3.74 13.39 -0.58
CA GLY A 329 -4.69 13.28 -1.68
C GLY A 329 -5.88 12.36 -1.44
N GLY A 330 -6.01 11.81 -0.26
CA GLY A 330 -7.23 11.13 0.18
C GLY A 330 -8.35 12.12 0.50
N GLU A 331 -9.57 11.61 0.65
CA GLU A 331 -10.74 12.40 1.00
C GLU A 331 -11.50 11.84 2.21
N ALA A 332 -11.03 10.75 2.81
CA ALA A 332 -11.61 10.15 4.00
C ALA A 332 -10.53 9.74 5.01
N ASN A 333 -10.86 9.88 6.29
CA ASN A 333 -10.12 9.31 7.41
C ASN A 333 -11.08 8.71 8.43
N LEU A 334 -11.05 7.40 8.63
CA LEU A 334 -11.90 6.68 9.57
C LEU A 334 -11.08 6.02 10.65
N TYR A 335 -11.56 6.13 11.88
CA TYR A 335 -10.93 5.52 13.04
C TYR A 335 -11.36 4.08 13.23
N TRP A 336 -10.45 3.23 13.56
CA TRP A 336 -10.69 2.00 14.25
C TRP A 336 -10.55 2.26 15.75
N LEU A 337 -11.65 2.29 16.55
CA LEU A 337 -13.03 2.16 16.17
C LEU A 337 -13.85 3.21 16.95
N TRP A 338 -15.15 3.34 16.64
CA TRP A 338 -16.01 4.27 17.34
C TRP A 338 -16.10 3.95 18.83
N ARG A 339 -16.62 2.78 19.19
CA ARG A 339 -16.82 2.33 20.57
C ARG A 339 -16.04 1.08 20.85
N ALA A 340 -15.28 1.04 21.95
CA ALA A 340 -14.48 -0.12 22.36
C ALA A 340 -15.32 -1.38 22.43
N HIS A 341 -14.83 -2.48 21.89
CA HIS A 341 -15.47 -3.77 22.03
C HIS A 341 -15.51 -4.21 23.51
N TRP A 342 -16.62 -4.76 23.95
CA TRP A 342 -16.77 -5.32 25.30
C TRP A 342 -16.42 -6.81 25.35
N SER A 343 -16.17 -7.42 24.19
CA SER A 343 -15.81 -8.84 24.02
C SER A 343 -15.01 -9.01 22.73
N GLY A 344 -14.32 -10.14 22.58
CA GLY A 344 -13.63 -10.53 21.35
C GLY A 344 -12.14 -10.27 21.38
N GLN A 345 -11.51 -10.40 20.21
CA GLN A 345 -10.05 -10.41 20.04
C GLN A 345 -9.40 -9.04 20.26
N GLU A 346 -10.14 -7.96 20.10
CA GLU A 346 -9.60 -6.59 20.15
C GLU A 346 -10.11 -5.80 21.36
N LEU A 347 -10.29 -6.51 22.47
CA LEU A 347 -10.74 -5.95 23.75
C LEU A 347 -9.86 -4.79 24.25
N MET A 348 -8.57 -4.82 23.93
CA MET A 348 -7.57 -3.85 24.39
C MET A 348 -7.27 -2.76 23.37
N HIS A 349 -8.07 -2.63 22.28
CA HIS A 349 -7.85 -1.60 21.28
C HIS A 349 -8.33 -0.23 21.76
N GLY A 350 -7.60 0.84 21.36
CA GLY A 350 -8.02 2.23 21.57
C GLY A 350 -9.23 2.60 20.72
N CYS A 351 -10.01 3.57 21.17
CA CYS A 351 -11.29 3.94 20.57
C CYS A 351 -11.63 5.41 20.82
N VAL A 352 -12.69 5.91 20.19
CA VAL A 352 -13.19 7.26 20.45
C VAL A 352 -14.06 7.28 21.71
N VAL A 353 -14.88 6.25 21.91
CA VAL A 353 -15.79 6.10 23.04
C VAL A 353 -15.55 4.75 23.73
N SER A 354 -15.44 4.76 25.05
CA SER A 354 -15.26 3.56 25.86
C SER A 354 -16.48 2.61 25.79
N THR A 355 -16.32 1.38 26.26
CA THR A 355 -17.42 0.41 26.36
C THR A 355 -18.66 0.92 27.10
N CYS A 356 -18.46 1.75 28.13
CA CYS A 356 -19.57 2.32 28.91
C CYS A 356 -20.15 3.64 28.30
N GLY A 357 -19.80 4.00 27.06
CA GLY A 357 -20.34 5.18 26.39
C GLY A 357 -19.69 6.51 26.79
N ARG A 358 -18.57 6.49 27.51
CA ARG A 358 -17.87 7.74 27.89
C ARG A 358 -16.83 8.09 26.82
N PRO A 359 -16.76 9.35 26.37
CA PRO A 359 -15.70 9.80 25.46
C PRO A 359 -14.32 9.55 26.06
N MET A 360 -13.38 9.09 25.23
CA MET A 360 -11.98 8.95 25.59
C MET A 360 -11.26 10.30 25.56
N HIS A 361 -10.06 10.38 26.12
CA HIS A 361 -9.25 11.60 26.17
C HIS A 361 -8.97 12.23 24.80
N ILE A 362 -9.00 11.45 23.71
CA ILE A 362 -8.77 11.93 22.34
C ILE A 362 -10.01 12.56 21.70
N ALA A 363 -11.18 12.53 22.35
CA ALA A 363 -12.42 13.06 21.77
C ALA A 363 -12.33 14.55 21.43
N ASP A 364 -11.53 15.33 22.17
CA ASP A 364 -11.27 16.75 21.88
C ASP A 364 -10.44 16.90 20.59
N GLU A 365 -9.39 16.08 20.40
CA GLU A 365 -8.61 16.09 19.16
C GLU A 365 -9.46 15.68 17.95
N VAL A 366 -10.36 14.71 18.10
CA VAL A 366 -11.30 14.34 17.02
C VAL A 366 -12.19 15.52 16.63
N ARG A 367 -12.69 16.28 17.62
CA ARG A 367 -13.45 17.52 17.34
C ARG A 367 -12.61 18.59 16.64
N GLU A 368 -11.36 18.77 17.04
CA GLU A 368 -10.42 19.68 16.37
C GLU A 368 -10.19 19.27 14.90
N VAL A 369 -10.00 17.98 14.64
CA VAL A 369 -9.85 17.44 13.26
C VAL A 369 -11.11 17.75 12.45
N SER A 370 -12.31 17.49 12.99
CA SER A 370 -13.58 17.78 12.33
C SER A 370 -13.73 19.27 12.01
N ALA A 371 -13.43 20.13 12.98
CA ALA A 371 -13.48 21.58 12.79
C ALA A 371 -12.47 22.03 11.71
N GLY A 372 -11.27 21.47 11.72
CA GLY A 372 -10.24 21.73 10.72
C GLY A 372 -10.65 21.28 9.31
N PHE A 373 -11.23 20.09 9.17
CA PHE A 373 -11.76 19.59 7.89
C PHE A 373 -12.87 20.51 7.36
N SER A 374 -13.74 21.01 8.24
CA SER A 374 -14.78 21.97 7.86
C SER A 374 -14.19 23.32 7.44
N ALA A 375 -13.23 23.86 8.19
CA ALA A 375 -12.62 25.16 7.90
C ALA A 375 -11.81 25.16 6.58
N ALA A 376 -11.16 24.03 6.26
CA ALA A 376 -10.33 23.88 5.06
C ALA A 376 -11.06 23.16 3.91
N GLY A 377 -12.33 22.78 4.06
CA GLY A 377 -13.05 21.90 3.14
C GLY A 377 -13.08 22.40 1.70
N ASP A 378 -13.36 23.68 1.47
CA ASP A 378 -13.37 24.27 0.13
C ASP A 378 -11.99 24.22 -0.54
N PHE A 379 -10.92 24.48 0.23
CA PHE A 379 -9.56 24.39 -0.27
C PHE A 379 -9.15 22.94 -0.57
N ILE A 380 -9.47 22.02 0.34
CA ILE A 380 -9.18 20.58 0.16
C ILE A 380 -9.87 20.05 -1.09
N ASN A 381 -11.17 20.31 -1.22
CA ASN A 381 -11.99 19.80 -2.33
C ASN A 381 -11.65 20.47 -3.67
N GLY A 382 -11.27 21.74 -3.64
CA GLY A 382 -10.91 22.52 -4.82
C GLY A 382 -9.43 22.42 -5.23
N THR A 383 -8.63 21.62 -4.53
CA THR A 383 -7.21 21.41 -4.86
C THR A 383 -6.82 19.92 -4.81
N ARG A 384 -5.67 19.59 -5.40
CA ARG A 384 -5.04 18.25 -5.31
C ARG A 384 -3.56 18.41 -4.99
N PRO A 385 -2.91 17.40 -4.40
CA PRO A 385 -1.45 17.38 -4.31
C PRO A 385 -0.84 17.61 -5.69
N ALA A 386 0.20 18.44 -5.76
CA ALA A 386 0.92 18.67 -7.01
C ALA A 386 1.62 17.36 -7.43
N ALA A 387 1.52 17.02 -8.71
CA ALA A 387 2.20 15.83 -9.25
C ALA A 387 3.72 15.94 -9.03
N PRO A 388 4.37 14.92 -8.47
CA PRO A 388 5.78 15.02 -8.08
C PRO A 388 6.76 15.02 -9.26
N GLY A 389 6.37 14.49 -10.42
CA GLY A 389 7.25 14.33 -11.58
C GLY A 389 8.36 13.27 -11.37
N PHE A 390 8.45 12.68 -10.19
CA PHE A 390 9.40 11.64 -9.79
C PHE A 390 8.62 10.42 -9.34
N ALA A 391 9.02 9.20 -9.82
CA ALA A 391 8.43 7.94 -9.38
C ALA A 391 9.51 6.97 -8.88
N VAL A 392 9.14 6.11 -7.94
CA VAL A 392 9.96 5.00 -7.43
C VAL A 392 9.19 3.70 -7.59
N HIS A 393 9.77 2.70 -8.25
CA HIS A 393 9.14 1.40 -8.39
C HIS A 393 9.13 0.62 -7.07
N LEU A 394 7.98 0.02 -6.76
CA LEU A 394 7.79 -0.92 -5.66
C LEU A 394 7.02 -2.14 -6.18
N SER A 395 7.58 -3.34 -6.02
CA SER A 395 7.07 -4.55 -6.66
C SER A 395 6.68 -5.65 -5.66
N SER A 396 5.46 -6.14 -5.78
CA SER A 396 4.99 -7.35 -5.07
C SER A 396 5.76 -8.61 -5.52
N LEU A 397 6.18 -8.69 -6.79
CA LEU A 397 7.00 -9.79 -7.28
C LEU A 397 8.42 -9.73 -6.71
N ALA A 398 9.03 -8.53 -6.64
CA ALA A 398 10.33 -8.34 -6.00
C ALA A 398 10.29 -8.76 -4.52
N TRP A 399 9.25 -8.34 -3.79
CA TRP A 399 9.02 -8.79 -2.42
C TRP A 399 8.96 -10.32 -2.33
N THR A 400 8.24 -10.98 -3.25
CA THR A 400 8.13 -12.45 -3.30
C THR A 400 9.48 -13.09 -3.56
N HIS A 401 10.26 -12.59 -4.53
CA HIS A 401 11.59 -13.13 -4.86
C HIS A 401 12.56 -13.01 -3.69
N PHE A 402 12.61 -11.84 -3.03
CA PHE A 402 13.52 -11.62 -1.91
C PHE A 402 13.05 -12.31 -0.62
N LYS A 403 11.76 -12.54 -0.44
CA LYS A 403 11.23 -13.35 0.67
C LYS A 403 11.74 -14.79 0.62
N PHE A 404 11.79 -15.41 -0.56
CA PHE A 404 12.20 -16.79 -0.73
C PHE A 404 13.70 -16.96 -1.01
N GLN A 405 14.34 -15.94 -1.52
CA GLN A 405 15.77 -15.89 -1.78
C GLN A 405 16.34 -14.52 -1.40
N PRO A 406 16.48 -14.25 -0.09
CA PRO A 406 17.06 -13.00 0.37
C PRO A 406 18.52 -12.89 -0.07
N VAL A 407 18.92 -11.69 -0.48
CA VAL A 407 20.28 -11.43 -0.98
C VAL A 407 21.32 -11.34 0.13
N LEU A 408 20.87 -11.06 1.35
CA LEU A 408 21.66 -11.03 2.58
C LEU A 408 20.84 -11.66 3.72
N PRO A 409 21.49 -12.22 4.76
CA PRO A 409 20.78 -12.58 6.00
C PRO A 409 19.94 -11.41 6.51
N GLU A 410 18.72 -11.69 6.94
CA GLU A 410 17.79 -10.69 7.50
C GLU A 410 17.38 -9.56 6.52
N PHE A 411 17.64 -9.71 5.21
CA PHE A 411 17.22 -8.72 4.22
C PHE A 411 15.69 -8.65 4.14
N ASP A 412 15.14 -7.51 4.50
CA ASP A 412 13.72 -7.17 4.32
C ASP A 412 13.56 -6.13 3.21
N TYR A 413 12.86 -6.51 2.14
CA TYR A 413 12.69 -5.67 0.96
C TYR A 413 11.92 -4.38 1.27
N VAL A 414 10.82 -4.48 2.04
CA VAL A 414 9.99 -3.31 2.36
C VAL A 414 10.75 -2.35 3.25
N ASN A 415 11.43 -2.87 4.29
CA ASN A 415 12.24 -2.04 5.16
C ASN A 415 13.40 -1.37 4.41
N ALA A 416 14.06 -2.09 3.48
CA ALA A 416 15.12 -1.52 2.64
C ALA A 416 14.59 -0.37 1.76
N MET A 417 13.39 -0.54 1.17
CA MET A 417 12.73 0.51 0.38
C MET A 417 12.34 1.71 1.25
N GLN A 418 11.82 1.49 2.44
CA GLN A 418 11.43 2.57 3.34
C GLN A 418 12.62 3.34 3.90
N GLU A 419 13.57 2.66 4.53
CA GLU A 419 14.66 3.31 5.28
C GLU A 419 15.79 3.82 4.36
N ASN A 420 16.17 3.01 3.35
CA ASN A 420 17.35 3.34 2.54
C ASN A 420 17.02 4.10 1.24
N VAL A 421 15.76 4.08 0.79
CA VAL A 421 15.36 4.75 -0.47
C VAL A 421 14.40 5.90 -0.21
N TYR A 422 13.25 5.62 0.40
CA TYR A 422 12.18 6.62 0.52
C TYR A 422 12.44 7.67 1.61
N ARG A 423 12.91 7.25 2.79
CA ARG A 423 13.19 8.17 3.90
C ARG A 423 14.16 9.29 3.53
N PRO A 424 15.31 9.02 2.87
CA PRO A 424 16.19 10.08 2.37
C PRO A 424 15.52 11.07 1.43
N MET A 425 14.62 10.60 0.56
CA MET A 425 13.86 11.46 -0.36
C MET A 425 12.87 12.34 0.41
N MET A 426 12.14 11.75 1.36
CA MET A 426 11.16 12.47 2.18
C MET A 426 11.85 13.55 3.03
N GLU A 427 12.97 13.22 3.69
CA GLU A 427 13.76 14.16 4.48
C GLU A 427 14.39 15.29 3.63
N ALA A 428 14.58 15.04 2.33
CA ALA A 428 14.99 16.03 1.34
C ALA A 428 13.84 16.85 0.76
N HIS A 429 12.61 16.59 1.17
CA HIS A 429 11.39 17.13 0.59
C HIS A 429 11.23 16.86 -0.91
N LEU A 430 11.94 15.87 -1.44
CA LEU A 430 11.80 15.38 -2.80
C LEU A 430 10.58 14.44 -2.86
N ARG A 431 9.43 15.01 -3.23
CA ARG A 431 8.19 14.23 -3.34
C ARG A 431 8.27 13.26 -4.51
N ALA A 432 7.79 12.04 -4.29
CA ALA A 432 7.69 11.01 -5.31
C ALA A 432 6.37 10.25 -5.18
N ASP A 433 5.87 9.71 -6.28
CA ASP A 433 4.91 8.62 -6.26
C ASP A 433 5.67 7.30 -6.18
N ILE A 434 5.15 6.37 -5.40
CA ILE A 434 5.64 4.99 -5.38
C ILE A 434 4.70 4.19 -6.27
N VAL A 435 5.23 3.49 -7.27
CA VAL A 435 4.42 2.91 -8.33
C VAL A 435 4.70 1.42 -8.54
N ASP A 436 3.65 0.66 -8.81
CA ASP A 436 3.78 -0.74 -9.25
C ASP A 436 4.44 -0.79 -10.64
N PRO A 437 5.27 -1.81 -10.97
CA PRO A 437 5.83 -1.97 -12.30
C PRO A 437 4.80 -2.02 -13.44
N ALA A 438 3.55 -2.37 -13.16
CA ALA A 438 2.47 -2.36 -14.14
C ALA A 438 1.83 -0.98 -14.35
N ALA A 439 2.13 0.01 -13.50
CA ALA A 439 1.57 1.36 -13.60
C ALA A 439 2.06 2.12 -14.84
N PRO A 440 1.26 3.06 -15.39
CA PRO A 440 1.71 3.95 -16.46
C PRO A 440 2.82 4.90 -15.97
N LEU A 441 3.74 5.27 -16.86
CA LEU A 441 4.85 6.19 -16.56
C LEU A 441 4.58 7.64 -17.03
N ASP A 442 3.42 7.90 -17.60
CA ASP A 442 3.03 9.20 -18.12
C ASP A 442 3.03 10.28 -17.02
N GLY A 443 3.66 11.41 -17.29
CA GLY A 443 3.75 12.53 -16.36
C GLY A 443 4.97 12.52 -15.45
N TYR A 444 5.70 11.41 -15.34
CA TYR A 444 6.98 11.37 -14.64
C TYR A 444 8.11 11.77 -15.57
N ARG A 445 9.08 12.49 -15.04
CA ARG A 445 10.33 12.87 -15.71
C ARG A 445 11.50 12.03 -15.25
N VAL A 446 11.45 11.56 -14.00
CA VAL A 446 12.43 10.66 -13.40
C VAL A 446 11.72 9.44 -12.85
N VAL A 447 12.25 8.25 -13.15
CA VAL A 447 11.80 6.97 -12.57
C VAL A 447 13.01 6.27 -11.96
N PHE A 448 12.93 5.96 -10.68
CA PHE A 448 13.94 5.19 -9.97
C PHE A 448 13.45 3.77 -9.71
N SER A 449 14.22 2.78 -10.14
CA SER A 449 13.96 1.35 -9.95
C SER A 449 15.04 0.76 -9.04
N PRO A 450 15.01 0.97 -7.73
CA PRO A 450 15.91 0.28 -6.82
C PRO A 450 15.39 -1.13 -6.55
N LEU A 451 16.27 -2.13 -6.53
CA LEU A 451 15.92 -3.49 -6.13
C LEU A 451 14.72 -4.07 -6.90
N LEU A 452 14.67 -3.85 -8.22
CA LEU A 452 13.60 -4.32 -9.12
C LEU A 452 14.10 -5.49 -9.98
N PRO A 453 14.07 -6.74 -9.49
CA PRO A 453 14.81 -7.85 -10.12
C PRO A 453 14.30 -8.25 -11.49
N ALA A 454 13.04 -8.01 -11.84
CA ALA A 454 12.44 -8.44 -13.11
C ALA A 454 11.77 -7.27 -13.84
N LEU A 455 12.32 -6.84 -14.98
CA LEU A 455 11.73 -5.78 -15.81
C LEU A 455 10.58 -6.27 -16.70
N ASP A 456 10.42 -7.56 -16.92
CA ASP A 456 9.26 -8.14 -17.64
C ASP A 456 7.99 -8.19 -16.78
N GLU A 457 8.04 -7.83 -15.51
CA GLU A 457 6.85 -7.71 -14.66
C GLU A 457 5.87 -6.68 -15.24
N GLY A 458 4.62 -7.09 -15.43
CA GLY A 458 3.56 -6.23 -15.96
C GLY A 458 3.83 -5.63 -17.34
N GLY A 459 4.81 -6.14 -18.11
CA GLY A 459 5.23 -5.60 -19.40
C GLY A 459 5.98 -4.26 -19.26
N LEU A 460 6.68 -4.07 -18.14
CA LEU A 460 7.40 -2.83 -17.84
C LEU A 460 8.51 -2.56 -18.87
N GLN A 461 9.26 -3.59 -19.32
CA GLN A 461 10.39 -3.40 -20.23
C GLN A 461 10.02 -2.60 -21.48
N ASP A 462 8.90 -2.93 -22.14
CA ASP A 462 8.47 -2.25 -23.38
C ASP A 462 8.04 -0.80 -23.11
N ARG A 463 7.37 -0.56 -21.97
CA ARG A 463 6.93 0.80 -21.60
C ARG A 463 8.09 1.66 -21.17
N LEU A 464 8.98 1.10 -20.36
CA LEU A 464 10.14 1.81 -19.82
C LEU A 464 11.10 2.21 -20.93
N GLN A 465 11.40 1.31 -21.87
CA GLN A 465 12.26 1.62 -23.02
C GLN A 465 11.69 2.80 -23.85
N LYS A 466 10.40 2.72 -24.23
CA LYS A 466 9.74 3.80 -24.97
C LYS A 466 9.72 5.11 -24.20
N TRP A 467 9.51 5.06 -22.90
CA TRP A 467 9.48 6.24 -22.05
C TRP A 467 10.87 6.89 -21.93
N ILE A 468 11.94 6.10 -21.83
CA ILE A 468 13.33 6.60 -21.85
C ILE A 468 13.63 7.24 -23.21
N GLU A 469 13.36 6.54 -24.32
CA GLU A 469 13.59 7.06 -25.67
C GLU A 469 12.84 8.37 -25.93
N GLY A 470 11.67 8.53 -25.29
CA GLY A 470 10.83 9.74 -25.33
C GLY A 470 11.29 10.90 -24.45
N GLY A 471 12.39 10.77 -23.69
CA GLY A 471 12.96 11.85 -22.89
C GLY A 471 12.97 11.59 -21.39
N GLY A 472 12.56 10.43 -20.91
CA GLY A 472 12.58 10.07 -19.50
C GLY A 472 13.99 9.82 -18.96
N THR A 473 14.23 10.13 -17.70
CA THR A 473 15.45 9.79 -16.96
C THR A 473 15.18 8.57 -16.08
N TRP A 474 15.78 7.42 -16.43
CA TRP A 474 15.69 6.20 -15.64
C TRP A 474 16.92 6.01 -14.77
N ILE A 475 16.70 5.76 -13.47
CA ILE A 475 17.74 5.38 -12.52
C ILE A 475 17.54 3.89 -12.22
N ALA A 476 18.44 3.03 -12.70
CA ALA A 476 18.48 1.61 -12.38
C ALA A 476 19.36 1.39 -11.15
N GLY A 477 18.77 0.97 -10.03
CA GLY A 477 19.49 0.67 -8.80
C GLY A 477 20.10 -0.74 -8.80
N PRO A 478 20.83 -1.12 -7.75
CA PRO A 478 21.38 -2.46 -7.63
C PRO A 478 20.27 -3.52 -7.61
N LEU A 479 20.58 -4.73 -8.03
CA LEU A 479 19.65 -5.86 -8.11
C LEU A 479 18.45 -5.62 -9.06
N THR A 480 18.52 -4.62 -9.94
CA THR A 480 17.53 -4.38 -10.98
C THR A 480 17.88 -5.18 -12.22
N ASP A 481 16.87 -5.81 -12.84
CA ASP A 481 17.00 -6.61 -14.08
C ASP A 481 17.88 -7.89 -13.98
N ILE A 482 18.01 -8.45 -12.79
CA ILE A 482 18.86 -9.63 -12.51
C ILE A 482 18.10 -10.96 -12.57
N ARG A 483 16.78 -10.94 -12.73
CA ARG A 483 15.92 -12.14 -12.76
C ARG A 483 14.80 -12.00 -13.81
N THR A 484 14.26 -13.14 -14.18
CA THR A 484 12.98 -13.21 -14.90
C THR A 484 11.81 -13.18 -13.91
N ILE A 485 10.58 -13.02 -14.38
CA ILE A 485 9.35 -13.14 -13.56
C ILE A 485 9.23 -14.51 -12.89
N GLU A 486 9.88 -15.54 -13.43
CA GLU A 486 9.91 -16.87 -12.83
C GLU A 486 11.00 -17.01 -11.73
N GLY A 487 11.79 -15.97 -11.48
CA GLY A 487 12.83 -15.95 -10.46
C GLY A 487 14.17 -16.55 -10.88
N THR A 488 14.31 -16.96 -12.13
CA THR A 488 15.59 -17.46 -12.70
C THR A 488 16.49 -16.30 -13.11
N LYS A 489 17.82 -16.50 -13.08
CA LYS A 489 18.77 -15.52 -13.62
C LYS A 489 18.88 -15.64 -15.14
N PRO A 490 19.18 -14.54 -15.86
CA PRO A 490 19.65 -14.61 -17.24
C PRO A 490 20.94 -15.43 -17.32
N VAL A 491 21.15 -16.14 -18.43
CA VAL A 491 22.34 -17.02 -18.60
C VAL A 491 23.41 -16.43 -19.50
N CYS A 492 23.09 -15.37 -20.25
CA CYS A 492 24.03 -14.73 -21.19
C CYS A 492 24.79 -13.56 -20.58
N ALA A 493 24.17 -12.84 -19.64
CA ALA A 493 24.72 -11.70 -18.94
C ALA A 493 24.12 -11.61 -17.54
N PRO A 494 24.73 -10.90 -16.57
CA PRO A 494 24.17 -10.66 -15.25
C PRO A 494 22.81 -9.95 -15.26
N PHE A 495 22.60 -9.04 -16.24
CA PHE A 495 21.34 -8.33 -16.47
C PHE A 495 20.66 -8.81 -17.75
N LYS A 496 19.33 -8.75 -17.79
CA LYS A 496 18.56 -9.25 -18.94
C LYS A 496 18.48 -8.25 -20.09
N TYR A 497 18.23 -6.98 -19.77
CA TYR A 497 18.05 -5.88 -20.74
C TYR A 497 19.02 -4.71 -20.49
N LEU A 498 19.41 -4.50 -19.23
CA LEU A 498 20.10 -3.29 -18.78
C LEU A 498 21.46 -3.10 -19.46
N GLU A 499 22.22 -4.17 -19.72
CA GLU A 499 23.54 -4.06 -20.39
C GLU A 499 23.40 -3.47 -21.79
N ASP A 500 22.44 -3.98 -22.57
CA ASP A 500 22.19 -3.52 -23.94
C ASP A 500 21.66 -2.08 -23.95
N TRP A 501 20.72 -1.77 -23.04
CA TRP A 501 20.09 -0.44 -23.02
C TRP A 501 21.04 0.66 -22.52
N ALA A 502 21.82 0.35 -21.50
CA ALA A 502 22.72 1.31 -20.87
C ALA A 502 24.13 1.33 -21.49
N GLY A 503 24.44 0.41 -22.40
CA GLY A 503 25.77 0.33 -23.02
C GLY A 503 26.88 0.05 -22.01
N VAL A 504 26.62 -0.82 -21.04
CA VAL A 504 27.54 -1.26 -20.00
C VAL A 504 27.66 -2.77 -20.01
N SER A 505 28.69 -3.34 -19.40
CA SER A 505 28.72 -4.74 -19.03
C SER A 505 29.03 -4.89 -17.53
N CYS A 506 28.41 -5.86 -16.86
CA CYS A 506 28.73 -6.16 -15.48
C CYS A 506 29.79 -7.25 -15.42
N ARG A 507 30.97 -6.90 -14.92
CA ARG A 507 32.08 -7.84 -14.83
C ARG A 507 31.82 -8.94 -13.80
N TYR A 508 31.35 -8.57 -12.62
CA TYR A 508 30.88 -9.46 -11.56
C TYR A 508 30.14 -8.68 -10.46
N GLU A 509 29.41 -9.42 -9.65
CA GLU A 509 28.60 -8.91 -8.53
C GLU A 509 29.12 -9.48 -7.21
N LEU A 510 28.98 -8.69 -6.13
CA LEU A 510 29.37 -9.06 -4.77
C LEU A 510 28.28 -8.69 -3.76
N PRO A 511 28.06 -9.50 -2.70
CA PRO A 511 27.19 -9.12 -1.59
C PRO A 511 27.82 -8.01 -0.74
N GLY A 512 26.99 -7.17 -0.12
CA GLY A 512 27.41 -5.99 0.61
C GLY A 512 28.01 -6.21 1.99
N ALA A 513 27.65 -7.26 2.71
CA ALA A 513 28.15 -7.50 4.06
C ALA A 513 29.35 -8.49 4.05
N PRO A 514 30.25 -8.44 5.04
CA PRO A 514 30.33 -7.55 6.19
C PRO A 514 31.05 -6.21 5.94
N ARG A 515 31.51 -5.94 4.74
CA ARG A 515 32.28 -4.73 4.41
C ARG A 515 31.54 -3.86 3.39
N ALA A 516 31.50 -2.55 3.63
CA ALA A 516 31.17 -1.55 2.64
C ALA A 516 32.40 -1.20 1.80
N PHE A 517 32.20 -1.00 0.50
CA PHE A 517 33.24 -0.51 -0.42
C PHE A 517 33.04 0.97 -0.71
N GLY A 518 34.16 1.69 -0.78
CA GLY A 518 34.20 3.10 -1.13
C GLY A 518 33.95 3.32 -2.62
N VAL A 519 33.24 4.40 -2.92
CA VAL A 519 32.99 4.89 -4.28
C VAL A 519 33.42 6.33 -4.37
N GLU A 520 34.32 6.64 -5.32
CA GLU A 520 34.90 7.97 -5.53
C GLU A 520 34.25 8.66 -6.73
N TRP A 521 33.80 9.90 -6.52
CA TRP A 521 33.38 10.82 -7.58
C TRP A 521 34.59 11.53 -8.20
N PRO A 522 34.49 12.08 -9.43
CA PRO A 522 35.58 12.84 -10.07
C PRO A 522 36.07 14.07 -9.29
N ASP A 523 35.27 14.59 -8.37
CA ASP A 523 35.62 15.71 -7.50
C ASP A 523 36.35 15.28 -6.21
N GLY A 524 36.68 13.99 -6.08
CA GLY A 524 37.41 13.42 -4.94
C GLY A 524 36.53 13.11 -3.73
N ARG A 525 35.22 13.30 -3.80
CA ARG A 525 34.31 12.85 -2.74
C ARG A 525 34.18 11.33 -2.76
N VAL A 526 34.25 10.72 -1.57
CA VAL A 526 34.08 9.28 -1.36
C VAL A 526 32.82 9.04 -0.53
N TRP A 527 32.02 8.06 -0.97
CA TRP A 527 30.88 7.55 -0.24
C TRP A 527 30.90 6.03 -0.20
N HIS A 528 30.04 5.41 0.59
CA HIS A 528 30.00 3.96 0.72
C HIS A 528 28.69 3.42 0.17
N GLY A 529 28.80 2.27 -0.53
CA GLY A 529 27.64 1.52 -0.97
C GLY A 529 27.09 0.60 0.11
N SER A 530 25.93 0.02 -0.18
CA SER A 530 25.25 -0.93 0.70
C SER A 530 24.49 -1.99 -0.11
N VAL A 531 24.04 -3.05 0.57
CA VAL A 531 23.20 -4.14 0.06
C VAL A 531 23.91 -5.03 -0.95
N TRP A 532 24.26 -4.52 -2.12
CA TRP A 532 24.81 -5.27 -3.26
C TRP A 532 25.74 -4.39 -4.07
N TYR A 533 26.73 -4.99 -4.71
CA TYR A 533 27.72 -4.31 -5.53
C TYR A 533 27.87 -4.99 -6.89
N ALA A 534 27.70 -4.24 -7.97
CA ALA A 534 27.98 -4.64 -9.34
C ALA A 534 29.15 -3.80 -9.88
N GLY A 535 30.22 -4.45 -10.32
CA GLY A 535 31.34 -3.79 -10.96
C GLY A 535 31.07 -3.60 -12.45
N LEU A 536 30.87 -2.35 -12.88
CA LEU A 536 30.49 -2.01 -14.26
C LEU A 536 31.70 -1.66 -15.11
N GLU A 537 31.73 -2.19 -16.34
CA GLU A 537 32.66 -1.80 -17.39
C GLU A 537 31.88 -0.96 -18.41
N PRO A 538 32.16 0.36 -18.51
CA PRO A 538 31.44 1.22 -19.42
C PRO A 538 31.87 0.93 -20.87
N GLY A 539 30.91 0.52 -21.71
CA GLY A 539 31.09 0.41 -23.15
C GLY A 539 30.87 1.75 -23.84
N THR A 540 29.62 2.08 -24.16
CA THR A 540 29.23 3.39 -24.68
C THR A 540 28.82 4.36 -23.58
N ALA A 541 28.67 3.90 -22.34
CA ALA A 541 28.33 4.72 -21.18
C ALA A 541 29.50 5.56 -20.68
N GLU A 542 29.21 6.64 -20.00
CA GLU A 542 30.18 7.45 -19.24
C GLU A 542 30.25 6.94 -17.79
N ALA A 543 31.46 6.67 -17.27
CA ALA A 543 31.68 6.40 -15.86
C ALA A 543 31.57 7.71 -15.06
N ARG A 544 30.59 7.78 -14.13
CA ARG A 544 30.37 8.96 -13.29
C ARG A 544 31.05 8.84 -11.94
N ALA A 545 31.20 7.59 -11.42
CA ALA A 545 31.94 7.30 -10.20
C ALA A 545 32.55 5.89 -10.26
N VAL A 546 33.64 5.65 -9.55
CA VAL A 546 34.40 4.39 -9.57
C VAL A 546 34.58 3.85 -8.16
N TYR A 547 34.71 2.53 -8.04
CA TYR A 547 35.09 1.91 -6.76
C TYR A 547 36.56 2.22 -6.44
N GLU A 548 36.84 2.72 -5.25
CA GLU A 548 38.20 3.10 -4.83
C GLU A 548 38.97 1.94 -4.17
N ASP A 549 38.27 0.94 -3.64
CA ASP A 549 38.87 -0.14 -2.89
C ASP A 549 38.25 -1.53 -3.17
N GLY A 550 38.82 -2.55 -2.53
CA GLY A 550 38.35 -3.94 -2.60
C GLY A 550 38.50 -4.58 -3.98
N PRO A 551 37.78 -5.69 -4.21
CA PRO A 551 37.86 -6.42 -5.49
C PRO A 551 37.30 -5.65 -6.69
N LEU A 552 36.50 -4.62 -6.45
CA LEU A 552 35.86 -3.79 -7.49
C LEU A 552 36.68 -2.57 -7.87
N LYS A 553 37.82 -2.34 -7.22
CA LYS A 553 38.66 -1.16 -7.45
C LYS A 553 38.91 -0.88 -8.92
N GLY A 554 38.58 0.34 -9.35
CA GLY A 554 38.74 0.81 -10.72
C GLY A 554 37.60 0.48 -11.67
N LEU A 555 36.63 -0.37 -11.27
CA LEU A 555 35.39 -0.56 -12.02
C LEU A 555 34.42 0.58 -11.73
N ALA A 556 33.55 0.89 -12.69
CA ALA A 556 32.54 1.92 -12.47
C ALA A 556 31.48 1.44 -11.48
N ALA A 557 31.11 2.33 -10.56
CA ALA A 557 30.02 2.16 -9.60
C ALA A 557 28.76 2.93 -10.04
N VAL A 558 28.94 4.01 -10.81
CA VAL A 558 27.85 4.77 -11.40
C VAL A 558 28.19 5.08 -12.85
N THR A 559 27.26 4.78 -13.75
CA THR A 559 27.40 5.09 -15.18
C THR A 559 26.18 5.88 -15.67
N GLU A 560 26.39 6.66 -16.74
CA GLU A 560 25.31 7.38 -17.42
C GLU A 560 25.39 7.20 -18.92
N THR A 561 24.24 7.00 -19.57
CA THR A 561 24.14 6.82 -21.02
C THR A 561 22.94 7.61 -21.56
N ARG A 562 23.09 8.30 -22.69
CA ARG A 562 22.00 8.91 -23.44
C ARG A 562 21.34 7.86 -24.32
N VAL A 563 19.98 7.79 -24.27
CA VAL A 563 19.17 6.85 -25.04
C VAL A 563 18.00 7.61 -25.67
N GLY A 564 18.01 7.79 -26.98
CA GLY A 564 17.02 8.65 -27.64
C GLY A 564 17.07 10.07 -27.11
N ALA A 565 15.94 10.61 -26.66
CA ALA A 565 15.85 11.92 -26.03
C ALA A 565 16.12 11.88 -24.52
N GLY A 566 16.14 10.70 -23.90
CA GLY A 566 16.31 10.51 -22.45
C GLY A 566 17.68 9.98 -22.06
N ARG A 567 17.75 9.41 -20.86
CA ARG A 567 19.00 8.85 -20.31
C ARG A 567 18.76 7.72 -19.29
N ILE A 568 19.77 6.91 -19.11
CA ILE A 568 19.84 5.87 -18.10
C ILE A 568 21.02 6.16 -17.16
N VAL A 569 20.77 6.16 -15.87
CA VAL A 569 21.78 6.18 -14.81
C VAL A 569 21.78 4.82 -14.14
N VAL A 570 22.91 4.10 -14.16
CA VAL A 570 23.03 2.80 -13.51
C VAL A 570 23.80 2.94 -12.22
N LEU A 571 23.24 2.49 -11.12
CA LEU A 571 23.87 2.41 -9.81
C LEU A 571 24.29 0.97 -9.55
N GLY A 572 25.57 0.67 -9.56
CA GLY A 572 26.13 -0.64 -9.24
C GLY A 572 25.98 -1.01 -7.75
N THR A 573 25.69 -0.04 -6.90
CA THR A 573 25.40 -0.24 -5.47
C THR A 573 24.40 0.80 -4.98
N LEU A 574 23.69 0.51 -3.91
CA LEU A 574 22.81 1.50 -3.26
C LEU A 574 23.67 2.44 -2.40
N PRO A 575 23.72 3.75 -2.70
CA PRO A 575 24.40 4.71 -1.84
C PRO A 575 23.80 4.74 -0.43
N GLN A 576 24.65 5.04 0.57
CA GLN A 576 24.14 5.36 1.91
C GLN A 576 23.15 6.54 1.87
N PRO A 577 22.22 6.65 2.82
CA PRO A 577 21.08 7.58 2.76
C PRO A 577 21.44 9.02 2.40
N GLU A 578 22.46 9.62 3.00
CA GLU A 578 22.85 11.00 2.73
C GLU A 578 23.42 11.22 1.32
N GLU A 579 24.15 10.25 0.79
CA GLU A 579 24.67 10.32 -0.56
C GLU A 579 23.60 10.03 -1.61
N LEU A 580 22.68 9.09 -1.33
CA LEU A 580 21.52 8.84 -2.17
C LEU A 580 20.65 10.10 -2.29
N LYS A 581 20.37 10.76 -1.17
CA LYS A 581 19.66 12.04 -1.11
C LYS A 581 20.30 13.09 -2.01
N ARG A 582 21.63 13.27 -1.92
CA ARG A 582 22.38 14.23 -2.75
C ARG A 582 22.29 13.88 -4.23
N LEU A 583 22.48 12.61 -4.58
CA LEU A 583 22.40 12.13 -5.95
C LEU A 583 21.01 12.35 -6.56
N LEU A 584 19.95 11.96 -5.84
CA LEU A 584 18.58 12.08 -6.34
C LEU A 584 18.13 13.53 -6.45
N LEU A 585 18.54 14.41 -5.53
CA LEU A 585 18.29 15.86 -5.64
C LEU A 585 19.00 16.45 -6.85
N GLY A 586 20.24 16.03 -7.13
CA GLY A 586 20.98 16.48 -8.31
C GLY A 586 20.27 16.10 -9.62
N ILE A 587 19.92 14.81 -9.78
CA ILE A 587 19.21 14.32 -10.95
C ILE A 587 17.83 14.99 -11.08
N ALA A 588 17.09 15.13 -9.97
CA ALA A 588 15.79 15.79 -9.96
C ALA A 588 15.89 17.26 -10.42
N ALA A 589 16.92 17.99 -9.94
CA ALA A 589 17.14 19.38 -10.32
C ALA A 589 17.47 19.55 -11.81
N GLU A 590 18.25 18.64 -12.40
CA GLU A 590 18.53 18.61 -13.85
C GLU A 590 17.25 18.43 -14.68
N GLU A 591 16.27 17.72 -14.12
CA GLU A 591 14.94 17.52 -14.74
C GLU A 591 13.92 18.58 -14.29
N GLY A 592 14.36 19.67 -13.62
CA GLY A 592 13.50 20.75 -13.16
C GLY A 592 12.51 20.33 -12.05
N ILE A 593 12.85 19.32 -11.26
CA ILE A 593 12.08 18.89 -10.08
C ILE A 593 12.79 19.41 -8.84
N TYR A 594 12.09 20.23 -8.05
CA TYR A 594 12.64 20.87 -6.85
C TYR A 594 11.72 20.65 -5.65
N PRO A 595 12.26 20.61 -4.42
CA PRO A 595 11.45 20.73 -3.20
C PRO A 595 10.55 21.97 -3.25
N ALA A 596 9.31 21.82 -2.81
CA ALA A 596 8.32 22.91 -2.86
C ALA A 596 8.56 24.02 -1.82
N ALA A 597 9.27 23.68 -0.74
CA ALA A 597 9.68 24.58 0.32
C ALA A 597 10.91 24.01 1.04
N GLU A 598 11.67 24.83 1.73
CA GLU A 598 12.72 24.41 2.66
C GLU A 598 12.08 24.13 4.03
N ALA A 599 12.30 22.94 4.58
CA ALA A 599 11.78 22.57 5.89
C ALA A 599 12.71 21.59 6.63
N SER A 600 12.47 21.40 7.93
CA SER A 600 13.14 20.36 8.72
C SER A 600 12.70 18.96 8.27
N PRO A 601 13.56 17.93 8.38
CA PRO A 601 13.27 16.56 7.91
C PRO A 601 11.98 15.94 8.48
N ASN A 602 11.59 16.31 9.70
CA ASN A 602 10.37 15.86 10.38
C ASN A 602 9.08 16.57 9.93
N VAL A 603 9.19 17.59 9.06
CA VAL A 603 8.04 18.39 8.59
C VAL A 603 7.65 17.98 7.18
N LEU A 604 6.58 17.24 7.02
CA LEU A 604 6.02 16.93 5.70
C LEU A 604 5.37 18.17 5.10
N VAL A 605 5.80 18.57 3.89
CA VAL A 605 5.22 19.67 3.13
C VAL A 605 4.62 19.14 1.83
N VAL A 606 3.30 19.20 1.71
CA VAL A 606 2.58 18.73 0.53
C VAL A 606 2.04 19.93 -0.26
N PRO A 607 2.63 20.28 -1.41
CA PRO A 607 2.10 21.35 -2.25
C PRO A 607 0.78 20.95 -2.88
N ARG A 608 -0.18 21.88 -2.90
CA ARG A 608 -1.52 21.68 -3.49
C ARG A 608 -1.81 22.75 -4.53
N LYS A 609 -2.52 22.34 -5.60
CA LYS A 609 -2.92 23.21 -6.71
C LYS A 609 -4.32 22.88 -7.17
N GLY A 610 -5.07 23.89 -7.58
CA GLY A 610 -6.41 23.72 -8.14
C GLY A 610 -7.21 24.99 -8.26
N PRO A 611 -8.50 24.89 -8.61
CA PRO A 611 -9.40 26.04 -8.75
C PRO A 611 -9.57 26.87 -7.47
N ALA A 612 -9.42 26.25 -6.29
CA ALA A 612 -9.49 26.97 -5.00
C ALA A 612 -8.18 27.67 -4.61
N GLY A 613 -7.19 27.70 -5.49
CA GLY A 613 -5.90 28.36 -5.31
C GLY A 613 -4.74 27.37 -5.19
N ASN A 614 -3.60 27.92 -4.77
CA ASN A 614 -2.38 27.15 -4.49
C ASN A 614 -2.10 27.21 -2.98
N GLY A 615 -1.24 26.31 -2.51
CA GLY A 615 -0.78 26.33 -1.13
C GLY A 615 -0.18 25.01 -0.68
N PHE A 616 -0.20 24.77 0.63
CA PHE A 616 0.42 23.59 1.24
C PHE A 616 -0.48 23.01 2.33
N ILE A 617 -0.43 21.69 2.50
CA ILE A 617 -0.77 21.06 3.77
C ILE A 617 0.55 20.61 4.40
N VAL A 618 0.77 21.04 5.64
CA VAL A 618 2.00 20.79 6.41
C VAL A 618 1.65 19.93 7.61
N VAL A 619 2.40 18.87 7.85
CA VAL A 619 2.21 17.96 9.00
C VAL A 619 3.56 17.65 9.61
N GLU A 620 3.72 17.91 10.90
CA GLU A 620 4.87 17.42 11.63
C GLU A 620 4.63 15.93 12.00
N THR A 621 5.63 15.06 11.76
CA THR A 621 5.45 13.60 11.73
C THR A 621 6.24 12.82 12.77
N GLN A 622 7.03 13.46 13.65
CA GLN A 622 7.98 12.79 14.54
C GLN A 622 7.90 13.25 15.99
N ASN A 623 6.86 14.04 16.35
CA ASN A 623 6.70 14.62 17.70
C ASN A 623 7.88 15.52 18.12
N GLU A 624 8.45 16.26 17.17
CA GLU A 624 9.59 17.14 17.39
C GLU A 624 9.33 18.55 16.85
N LYS A 625 10.04 19.53 17.38
CA LYS A 625 10.02 20.87 16.79
C LYS A 625 10.69 20.87 15.43
N GLY A 626 10.09 21.57 14.50
CA GLY A 626 10.60 21.74 13.15
C GLY A 626 10.54 23.20 12.70
N ARG A 627 10.96 23.43 11.46
CA ARG A 627 10.94 24.73 10.78
C ARG A 627 10.44 24.56 9.36
N LEU A 628 9.75 25.58 8.86
CA LEU A 628 9.32 25.70 7.47
C LEU A 628 9.67 27.11 6.98
N THR A 629 10.34 27.23 5.85
CA THR A 629 10.56 28.50 5.16
C THR A 629 9.57 28.63 4.02
N LEU A 630 8.61 29.54 4.16
CA LEU A 630 7.58 29.76 3.14
C LEU A 630 8.16 30.52 1.94
N PRO A 631 7.95 30.05 0.70
CA PRO A 631 8.42 30.75 -0.50
C PRO A 631 7.66 32.06 -0.77
N ALA A 632 6.45 32.20 -0.23
CA ALA A 632 5.61 33.40 -0.29
C ALA A 632 4.69 33.46 0.95
N PRO A 633 4.15 34.64 1.30
CA PRO A 633 3.15 34.74 2.37
C PRO A 633 1.95 33.83 2.13
N ALA A 634 1.45 33.19 3.19
CA ALA A 634 0.31 32.29 3.14
C ALA A 634 -0.60 32.49 4.34
N TYR A 635 -1.89 32.19 4.17
CA TYR A 635 -2.91 32.25 5.21
C TYR A 635 -3.26 30.85 5.70
N ASN A 636 -3.11 30.58 7.00
CA ASN A 636 -3.46 29.28 7.57
C ASN A 636 -4.97 29.24 7.87
N LEU A 637 -5.65 28.32 7.22
CA LEU A 637 -7.10 28.15 7.33
C LEU A 637 -7.55 27.57 8.68
N LEU A 638 -6.61 26.95 9.44
CA LEU A 638 -6.96 26.31 10.72
C LEU A 638 -6.96 27.29 11.90
N ASP A 639 -6.08 28.28 11.90
CA ASP A 639 -5.96 29.28 12.98
C ASP A 639 -6.30 30.72 12.54
N CYS A 640 -6.67 30.89 11.27
CA CYS A 640 -7.03 32.17 10.67
C CYS A 640 -5.91 33.24 10.78
N ARG A 641 -4.65 32.86 10.60
CA ARG A 641 -3.49 33.76 10.66
C ARG A 641 -2.67 33.76 9.37
N ALA A 642 -2.04 34.88 9.09
CA ALA A 642 -1.06 35.00 8.01
C ALA A 642 0.34 34.65 8.52
N TYR A 643 1.09 33.93 7.67
CA TYR A 643 2.46 33.51 7.92
C TYR A 643 3.35 33.90 6.74
N SER A 644 4.62 34.23 7.01
CA SER A 644 5.60 34.56 5.98
C SER A 644 7.02 34.28 6.48
N GLY A 645 7.93 34.02 5.57
CA GLY A 645 9.32 33.70 5.90
C GLY A 645 9.45 32.39 6.69
N GLN A 646 10.31 32.38 7.70
CA GLN A 646 10.55 31.20 8.52
C GLN A 646 9.48 31.04 9.61
N VAL A 647 8.88 29.86 9.70
CA VAL A 647 7.83 29.49 10.65
C VAL A 647 8.32 28.32 11.50
N GLU A 648 8.21 28.43 12.83
CA GLU A 648 8.42 27.32 13.75
C GLU A 648 7.20 26.39 13.72
N ILE A 649 7.45 25.08 13.58
CA ILE A 649 6.42 24.03 13.59
C ILE A 649 6.53 23.27 14.91
N GLN A 650 5.40 23.16 15.62
CA GLN A 650 5.36 22.44 16.89
C GLN A 650 5.17 20.92 16.68
N PRO A 651 5.46 20.09 17.68
CA PRO A 651 5.19 18.65 17.64
C PRO A 651 3.76 18.33 17.19
N TYR A 652 3.60 17.43 16.22
CA TYR A 652 2.32 17.04 15.61
C TYR A 652 1.45 18.21 15.10
N GLN A 653 2.05 19.37 14.84
CA GLN A 653 1.33 20.49 14.27
C GLN A 653 0.90 20.23 12.84
N VAL A 654 -0.31 20.68 12.52
CA VAL A 654 -0.86 20.69 11.17
C VAL A 654 -1.18 22.13 10.77
N MET A 655 -0.86 22.49 9.53
CA MET A 655 -1.24 23.77 8.93
C MET A 655 -1.81 23.54 7.53
N VAL A 656 -2.85 24.28 7.19
CA VAL A 656 -3.41 24.34 5.82
C VAL A 656 -3.21 25.77 5.31
N LEU A 657 -2.16 25.94 4.53
CA LEU A 657 -1.66 27.23 4.08
C LEU A 657 -2.16 27.53 2.67
N ARG A 658 -2.97 28.55 2.49
CA ARG A 658 -3.42 29.06 1.20
C ARG A 658 -2.60 30.31 0.83
N GLN A 659 -2.02 30.31 -0.39
CA GLN A 659 -1.30 31.41 -1.01
C GLN A 659 -2.21 32.26 -1.90
#